data_992de9d4b8199824948bdd283b28d20b
#
_entry.id   992de9d4b8199824948bdd283b28d20b
#
_cell.length_a   1.000
_cell.length_b   1.000
_cell.length_c   1.000
_cell.angle_alpha   90.00
_cell.angle_beta   90.00
_cell.angle_gamma   90.00
#
_symmetry.space_group_name_H-M   'P 1'
#
loop_
_entity.id
_entity.type
_entity.pdbx_description
1 polymer ?
#
loop_
_entity_poly.entity_id
_entity_poly.type
_entity_poly.pdbx_seq_one_letter_code
_entity_poly.pdbx_strand_id
1 'polypeptide(L)'
;MLGLIKTYLNVEVHNFKKLNGYDNANYLIETKEGKLIFKTYPYSEKTFDLLQAETDILHSLHHKFNGRIPNPVPFEDGLYIKLMEWDGQKLIGRLLTFLEGEFFGNLNPVTAVYQDLGRFLADLDLELGKKSSYILESRKWEWDLQYLELIQKYIGDIPSAKDRNTVKYFLQQYEEVVRPAMPYLRKSIIYNDANEWNILFNKRQQVSLIDFGDLAFSPLINELAVAMTYAAYDKENYLDWCLEVLKGYHEKITLTEQELGLLYYLIAARLCISVCNSAYARKVDPENAYASISEDNAWKMLYTWLKINPIGAEHAFRLAVGLSSRPVKTMDESLSYRHQYLSKTLSVSYSKPIQTEKAAFQYMYDAQGNTFLDAYNNIPHVGHSHPKVVEAGQRQMAKLNTNTRYLYDLLPQYAEKLLAKFPPSLNRVFFVNSGSAASDLAIRMAKCHTKREGIAVIEHGYHGNTQISIDISDYKFSNPKGQGQKDYILKVPIPDAYRGKHAGSEIPGKEYAKEAKTLMDQFHWPLAAFIAEPIVGCGGQVPLAEGYLQELYPAVRAQGGLCISDEVQTGFGRVGDHFWGFEQHGVVPDMVILGKPMGNGHPMGAVVCTQEVAESFEKGVEFFSSFGGNPVSCAIGLAVLDVMEEEGLQENAKVVGNYYKSLFEQLKQQYACIGDVRGSGLFLGVDLVKPGTKEEDQKLAKWIKNQLRERFILISTDGPKDSVLKTKPPLIFTKENALQVVEEMERILYELER
;
A
#
# COMPACT_ATOMS: atom_id res chain seq x y z
N MET A 1 19.08 10.17 45.20
CA MET A 1 18.29 11.27 44.66
C MET A 1 17.71 12.18 45.76
N LEU A 2 17.01 11.68 46.80
CA LEU A 2 16.50 12.53 47.90
C LEU A 2 17.62 13.33 48.62
N GLY A 3 18.82 12.75 48.77
CA GLY A 3 20.01 13.42 49.28
C GLY A 3 20.48 14.56 48.38
N LEU A 4 20.51 14.35 47.07
CA LEU A 4 20.83 15.38 46.08
C LEU A 4 19.86 16.57 46.20
N ILE A 5 18.56 16.27 46.23
CA ILE A 5 17.50 17.30 46.35
C ILE A 5 17.72 18.12 47.63
N LYS A 6 17.95 17.46 48.77
CA LYS A 6 18.20 18.16 50.05
C LYS A 6 19.48 19.00 50.05
N THR A 7 20.52 18.56 49.33
CA THR A 7 21.81 19.26 49.25
C THR A 7 21.73 20.53 48.40
N TYR A 8 20.98 20.50 47.33
CA TYR A 8 20.98 21.58 46.33
C TYR A 8 19.75 22.50 46.39
N LEU A 9 18.63 22.03 47.01
CA LEU A 9 17.39 22.80 47.02
C LEU A 9 17.16 23.58 48.32
N ASN A 10 17.78 23.20 49.46
CA ASN A 10 17.57 23.77 50.80
C ASN A 10 16.08 24.02 51.18
N VAL A 11 15.14 23.29 50.54
CA VAL A 11 13.70 23.38 50.74
C VAL A 11 13.24 22.18 51.56
N GLU A 12 12.35 22.40 52.52
CA GLU A 12 11.75 21.31 53.28
C GLU A 12 10.82 20.51 52.39
N VAL A 13 11.33 19.33 51.92
CA VAL A 13 10.59 18.42 51.05
C VAL A 13 9.69 17.51 51.89
N HIS A 14 8.37 17.63 51.73
CA HIS A 14 7.39 16.81 52.42
C HIS A 14 7.12 15.48 51.74
N ASN A 15 7.08 15.50 50.41
CA ASN A 15 6.87 14.31 49.61
C ASN A 15 7.73 14.36 48.33
N PHE A 16 8.11 13.17 47.85
CA PHE A 16 8.96 13.01 46.69
C PHE A 16 8.54 11.77 45.90
N LYS A 17 8.25 11.93 44.60
CA LYS A 17 7.82 10.86 43.75
C LYS A 17 8.55 10.94 42.41
N LYS A 18 9.18 9.81 41.95
CA LYS A 18 9.71 9.70 40.60
C LYS A 18 8.55 9.64 39.63
N LEU A 19 8.61 10.41 38.57
CA LEU A 19 7.68 10.40 37.45
C LEU A 19 8.30 9.67 36.25
N ASN A 20 7.48 9.25 35.32
CA ASN A 20 7.95 8.68 34.05
C ASN A 20 8.62 9.76 33.19
N GLY A 21 9.60 9.37 32.38
CA GLY A 21 10.31 10.25 31.44
C GLY A 21 11.05 9.42 30.42
N TYR A 22 11.29 9.99 29.22
CA TYR A 22 11.95 9.32 28.11
C TYR A 22 13.48 9.45 28.19
N ASP A 23 14.00 10.70 28.20
CA ASP A 23 15.44 11.00 28.14
C ASP A 23 16.02 11.56 29.44
N ASN A 24 15.19 11.79 30.47
CA ASN A 24 15.57 12.44 31.71
C ASN A 24 14.88 11.83 32.94
N ALA A 25 15.39 12.12 34.12
CA ALA A 25 14.73 11.70 35.34
C ALA A 25 13.91 12.86 35.93
N ASN A 26 12.60 12.67 35.98
CA ASN A 26 11.63 13.63 36.46
C ASN A 26 11.16 13.26 37.87
N TYR A 27 11.04 14.26 38.75
CA TYR A 27 10.60 14.08 40.12
C TYR A 27 9.59 15.14 40.51
N LEU A 28 8.44 14.71 41.02
CA LEU A 28 7.52 15.59 41.72
C LEU A 28 8.03 15.84 43.16
N ILE A 29 8.14 17.09 43.53
CA ILE A 29 8.54 17.54 44.88
C ILE A 29 7.39 18.34 45.47
N GLU A 30 6.95 17.96 46.66
CA GLU A 30 5.95 18.71 47.44
C GLU A 30 6.64 19.44 48.59
N THR A 31 6.47 20.77 48.65
CA THR A 31 7.03 21.68 49.62
C THR A 31 5.90 22.42 50.35
N LYS A 32 6.24 23.20 51.37
CA LYS A 32 5.26 24.12 52.06
C LYS A 32 4.70 25.18 51.10
N GLU A 33 5.47 25.55 50.07
CA GLU A 33 5.12 26.62 49.11
C GLU A 33 4.35 26.10 47.92
N GLY A 34 4.28 24.76 47.71
CA GLY A 34 3.57 24.12 46.61
C GLY A 34 4.32 22.95 46.01
N LYS A 35 3.85 22.53 44.82
CA LYS A 35 4.43 21.43 44.06
C LYS A 35 5.39 21.93 42.98
N LEU A 36 6.53 21.26 42.84
CA LEU A 36 7.55 21.54 41.81
C LEU A 36 7.92 20.27 41.06
N ILE A 37 8.38 20.44 39.83
CA ILE A 37 9.01 19.39 39.05
C ILE A 37 10.52 19.63 39.07
N PHE A 38 11.27 18.65 39.57
CA PHE A 38 12.73 18.60 39.46
C PHE A 38 13.13 17.65 38.32
N LYS A 39 13.83 18.17 37.34
CA LYS A 39 14.35 17.39 36.21
C LYS A 39 15.87 17.30 36.28
N THR A 40 16.43 16.12 36.03
CA THR A 40 17.88 15.91 35.96
C THR A 40 18.26 15.26 34.63
N TYR A 41 19.37 15.72 34.08
CA TYR A 41 19.90 15.29 32.78
C TYR A 41 21.37 14.92 32.91
N PRO A 42 21.90 13.90 32.18
CA PRO A 42 23.35 13.71 32.04
C PRO A 42 24.00 14.95 31.48
N TYR A 43 25.17 15.32 32.04
CA TYR A 43 25.86 16.52 31.59
C TYR A 43 26.52 16.31 30.20
N SER A 44 26.23 17.21 29.29
CA SER A 44 27.07 17.57 28.13
C SER A 44 26.93 19.07 27.87
N GLU A 45 27.93 19.69 27.25
CA GLU A 45 27.82 21.12 26.86
C GLU A 45 26.58 21.36 25.99
N LYS A 46 26.35 20.50 25.01
CA LYS A 46 25.17 20.60 24.14
C LYS A 46 23.86 20.52 24.92
N THR A 47 23.74 19.62 25.89
CA THR A 47 22.55 19.50 26.74
C THR A 47 22.38 20.75 27.60
N PHE A 48 23.47 21.26 28.18
CA PHE A 48 23.43 22.47 29.01
C PHE A 48 22.97 23.69 28.19
N ASP A 49 23.52 23.91 27.00
CA ASP A 49 23.15 25.02 26.12
C ASP A 49 21.67 24.94 25.67
N LEU A 50 21.18 23.73 25.34
CA LEU A 50 19.77 23.53 24.98
C LEU A 50 18.82 23.84 26.16
N LEU A 51 19.17 23.38 27.37
CA LEU A 51 18.37 23.64 28.57
C LEU A 51 18.41 25.11 28.95
N GLN A 52 19.52 25.81 28.73
CA GLN A 52 19.61 27.25 28.92
C GLN A 52 18.67 27.97 27.93
N ALA A 53 18.73 27.65 26.65
CA ALA A 53 17.85 28.26 25.66
C ALA A 53 16.36 28.00 25.95
N GLU A 54 15.99 26.78 26.36
CA GLU A 54 14.64 26.43 26.76
C GLU A 54 14.20 27.25 28.00
N THR A 55 15.08 27.35 29.01
CA THR A 55 14.80 28.08 30.27
C THR A 55 14.57 29.56 29.99
N ASP A 56 15.39 30.18 29.15
CA ASP A 56 15.27 31.61 28.80
C ASP A 56 13.95 31.87 28.03
N ILE A 57 13.56 30.99 27.14
CA ILE A 57 12.29 31.05 26.40
C ILE A 57 11.11 30.93 27.38
N LEU A 58 11.07 29.87 28.19
CA LEU A 58 10.00 29.64 29.20
C LEU A 58 9.85 30.83 30.15
N HIS A 59 10.96 31.32 30.67
CA HIS A 59 10.94 32.49 31.58
C HIS A 59 10.34 33.72 30.88
N SER A 60 10.68 33.94 29.61
CA SER A 60 10.16 35.08 28.86
C SER A 60 8.67 34.98 28.48
N LEU A 61 8.10 33.76 28.46
CA LEU A 61 6.70 33.49 28.11
C LEU A 61 5.76 33.46 29.34
N HIS A 62 6.31 33.30 30.54
CA HIS A 62 5.54 33.04 31.76
C HIS A 62 4.41 34.02 32.00
N HIS A 63 4.68 35.34 31.92
CA HIS A 63 3.69 36.38 32.18
C HIS A 63 2.51 36.36 31.22
N LYS A 64 2.71 35.87 30.01
CA LYS A 64 1.66 35.85 28.98
C LYS A 64 0.73 34.64 29.11
N PHE A 65 1.30 33.47 29.44
CA PHE A 65 0.54 32.21 29.50
C PHE A 65 0.15 31.80 30.94
N ASN A 66 0.45 32.59 31.92
CA ASN A 66 0.01 32.56 33.33
C ASN A 66 -0.51 31.19 33.84
N GLY A 67 0.40 30.26 34.15
CA GLY A 67 0.07 28.95 34.70
C GLY A 67 -0.43 27.91 33.65
N ARG A 68 -0.38 28.23 32.34
CA ARG A 68 -0.68 27.29 31.27
C ARG A 68 0.57 26.65 30.63
N ILE A 69 1.76 27.15 30.98
CA ILE A 69 3.06 26.57 30.67
C ILE A 69 3.91 26.53 31.96
N PRO A 70 4.91 25.61 32.07
CA PRO A 70 5.82 25.57 33.22
C PRO A 70 6.66 26.83 33.27
N ASN A 71 6.88 27.34 34.50
CA ASN A 71 7.81 28.43 34.74
C ASN A 71 9.09 27.88 35.37
N PRO A 72 10.28 28.24 34.88
CA PRO A 72 11.52 27.93 35.55
C PRO A 72 11.55 28.60 36.97
N VAL A 73 11.97 27.81 37.95
CA VAL A 73 12.10 28.25 39.33
C VAL A 73 13.60 28.32 39.68
N PRO A 74 14.12 29.45 40.18
CA PRO A 74 15.53 29.59 40.52
C PRO A 74 15.90 28.76 41.73
N PHE A 75 17.12 28.28 41.79
CA PHE A 75 17.75 27.79 43.03
C PHE A 75 18.07 28.96 43.95
N GLU A 76 18.53 28.70 45.19
CA GLU A 76 18.85 29.74 46.15
C GLU A 76 19.92 30.75 45.68
N ASP A 77 20.87 30.29 44.86
CA ASP A 77 21.92 31.10 44.24
C ASP A 77 21.41 31.96 43.08
N GLY A 78 20.13 31.90 42.77
CA GLY A 78 19.50 32.62 41.66
C GLY A 78 19.65 31.97 40.28
N LEU A 79 20.32 30.83 40.15
CA LEU A 79 20.47 30.11 38.92
C LEU A 79 19.24 29.27 38.61
N TYR A 80 18.81 29.22 37.36
CA TYR A 80 17.70 28.37 36.92
C TYR A 80 18.15 26.96 36.50
N ILE A 81 19.46 26.81 36.18
CA ILE A 81 20.09 25.54 35.79
C ILE A 81 21.33 25.38 36.65
N LYS A 82 21.50 24.21 37.26
CA LYS A 82 22.61 23.93 38.16
C LYS A 82 23.34 22.66 37.78
N LEU A 83 24.68 22.77 37.75
CA LEU A 83 25.55 21.59 37.63
C LEU A 83 25.63 20.90 38.99
N MET A 84 25.40 19.60 39.00
CA MET A 84 25.34 18.76 40.19
C MET A 84 26.21 17.54 40.02
N GLU A 85 26.70 16.98 41.10
CA GLU A 85 27.40 15.69 41.10
C GLU A 85 26.66 14.69 41.96
N TRP A 86 26.38 13.54 41.39
CA TRP A 86 25.68 12.45 42.09
C TRP A 86 26.23 11.11 41.68
N ASP A 87 26.64 10.30 42.64
CA ASP A 87 27.19 8.96 42.44
C ASP A 87 28.35 8.93 41.40
N GLY A 88 29.21 9.97 41.44
CA GLY A 88 30.33 10.13 40.50
C GLY A 88 29.93 10.59 39.09
N GLN A 89 28.66 10.89 38.84
CA GLN A 89 28.16 11.41 37.58
C GLN A 89 27.86 12.91 37.64
N LYS A 90 28.27 13.64 36.61
CA LYS A 90 27.87 15.04 36.43
C LYS A 90 26.48 15.10 35.83
N LEU A 91 25.60 15.81 36.50
CA LEU A 91 24.19 16.02 36.10
C LEU A 91 23.91 17.52 35.96
N ILE A 92 22.91 17.83 35.16
CA ILE A 92 22.30 19.13 35.05
C ILE A 92 20.94 19.03 35.76
N GLY A 93 20.67 19.88 36.74
CA GLY A 93 19.37 19.94 37.43
C GLY A 93 18.66 21.26 37.17
N ARG A 94 17.33 21.22 37.06
CA ARG A 94 16.46 22.39 36.98
C ARG A 94 15.13 22.15 37.66
N LEU A 95 14.50 23.26 38.08
CA LEU A 95 13.20 23.28 38.72
C LEU A 95 12.18 23.97 37.82
N LEU A 96 10.99 23.40 37.75
CA LEU A 96 9.83 23.95 37.03
C LEU A 96 8.60 23.96 37.97
N THR A 97 7.69 24.90 37.75
CA THR A 97 6.38 24.85 38.39
C THR A 97 5.59 23.62 37.97
N PHE A 98 4.87 23.03 38.91
CA PHE A 98 3.94 21.94 38.61
C PHE A 98 2.62 22.51 38.07
N LEU A 99 2.13 21.97 36.97
CA LEU A 99 0.82 22.32 36.44
C LEU A 99 -0.21 21.24 36.81
N GLU A 100 -1.32 21.67 37.39
CA GLU A 100 -2.43 20.78 37.72
C GLU A 100 -3.33 20.56 36.49
N GLY A 101 -3.70 19.33 36.27
CA GLY A 101 -4.61 18.95 35.17
C GLY A 101 -4.64 17.45 34.97
N GLU A 102 -5.57 17.02 34.14
CA GLU A 102 -5.65 15.65 33.67
C GLU A 102 -5.04 15.57 32.25
N PHE A 103 -4.28 14.51 31.99
CA PHE A 103 -3.68 14.33 30.67
C PHE A 103 -4.73 14.15 29.59
N PHE A 104 -4.51 14.77 28.46
CA PHE A 104 -5.40 14.70 27.30
C PHE A 104 -5.66 13.26 26.87
N GLY A 105 -4.64 12.39 26.92
CA GLY A 105 -4.74 10.96 26.62
C GLY A 105 -5.71 10.18 27.51
N ASN A 106 -6.07 10.69 28.69
CA ASN A 106 -7.04 10.06 29.62
C ASN A 106 -8.47 10.57 29.41
N LEU A 107 -8.68 11.55 28.53
CA LEU A 107 -9.94 12.27 28.39
C LEU A 107 -10.63 11.91 27.07
N ASN A 108 -11.96 12.07 27.07
CA ASN A 108 -12.79 12.13 25.88
C ASN A 108 -13.37 13.55 25.74
N PRO A 109 -12.53 14.54 25.42
CA PRO A 109 -12.97 15.92 25.44
C PRO A 109 -13.94 16.22 24.30
N VAL A 110 -14.78 17.22 24.50
CA VAL A 110 -15.70 17.73 23.48
C VAL A 110 -14.93 18.53 22.41
N THR A 111 -15.51 18.67 21.23
CA THR A 111 -14.93 19.36 20.05
C THR A 111 -14.33 20.73 20.37
N ALA A 112 -15.00 21.52 21.23
CA ALA A 112 -14.52 22.84 21.64
C ALA A 112 -13.11 22.84 22.26
N VAL A 113 -12.73 21.75 22.94
CA VAL A 113 -11.40 21.62 23.57
C VAL A 113 -10.31 21.48 22.51
N TYR A 114 -10.59 20.79 21.40
CA TYR A 114 -9.64 20.66 20.27
C TYR A 114 -9.42 22.00 19.57
N GLN A 115 -10.48 22.79 19.39
CA GLN A 115 -10.35 24.16 18.88
C GLN A 115 -9.57 25.05 19.85
N ASP A 116 -9.78 24.91 21.19
CA ASP A 116 -8.99 25.63 22.19
C ASP A 116 -7.52 25.23 22.17
N LEU A 117 -7.22 23.94 21.94
CA LEU A 117 -5.84 23.48 21.72
C LEU A 117 -5.22 24.18 20.52
N GLY A 118 -5.92 24.21 19.39
CA GLY A 118 -5.46 24.91 18.19
C GLY A 118 -5.21 26.41 18.44
N ARG A 119 -6.14 27.11 19.08
CA ARG A 119 -5.97 28.53 19.45
C ARG A 119 -4.78 28.74 20.39
N PHE A 120 -4.61 27.87 21.37
CA PHE A 120 -3.52 27.99 22.34
C PHE A 120 -2.15 27.78 21.69
N LEU A 121 -2.01 26.77 20.83
CA LEU A 121 -0.77 26.53 20.09
C LEU A 121 -0.44 27.71 19.16
N ALA A 122 -1.43 28.24 18.47
CA ALA A 122 -1.21 29.40 17.62
C ALA A 122 -0.81 30.65 18.42
N ASP A 123 -1.41 30.90 19.57
CA ASP A 123 -1.00 32.00 20.47
C ASP A 123 0.44 31.79 20.99
N LEU A 124 0.83 30.53 21.26
CA LEU A 124 2.19 30.16 21.66
C LEU A 124 3.19 30.40 20.51
N ASP A 125 2.87 29.95 19.31
CA ASP A 125 3.71 30.13 18.13
C ASP A 125 3.92 31.60 17.76
N LEU A 126 2.90 32.44 17.92
CA LEU A 126 3.00 33.88 17.74
C LEU A 126 4.00 34.53 18.72
N GLU A 127 4.13 33.99 19.92
CA GLU A 127 5.10 34.46 20.91
C GLU A 127 6.48 33.85 20.70
N LEU A 128 6.55 32.57 20.40
CA LEU A 128 7.80 31.88 20.05
C LEU A 128 8.46 32.48 18.80
N GLY A 129 7.66 32.89 17.82
CA GLY A 129 8.13 33.54 16.59
C GLY A 129 8.81 34.91 16.82
N LYS A 130 8.67 35.51 18.00
CA LYS A 130 9.40 36.73 18.41
C LYS A 130 10.76 36.44 19.04
N LYS A 131 11.08 35.16 19.22
CA LYS A 131 12.33 34.71 19.86
C LYS A 131 13.32 34.24 18.81
N SER A 132 14.58 34.27 19.15
CA SER A 132 15.68 33.72 18.36
C SER A 132 16.61 32.95 19.28
N SER A 133 17.16 31.86 18.81
CA SER A 133 18.16 31.06 19.51
C SER A 133 19.03 30.34 18.53
N TYR A 134 20.31 30.71 18.47
CA TYR A 134 21.28 30.05 17.59
C TYR A 134 21.37 28.54 17.86
N ILE A 135 21.22 28.12 19.12
CA ILE A 135 21.24 26.72 19.52
C ILE A 135 20.07 25.94 18.89
N LEU A 136 18.84 26.50 18.96
CA LEU A 136 17.67 25.87 18.37
C LEU A 136 17.69 25.94 16.84
N GLU A 137 18.19 27.02 16.25
CA GLU A 137 18.32 27.17 14.81
C GLU A 137 19.31 26.17 14.19
N SER A 138 20.37 25.80 14.94
CA SER A 138 21.36 24.82 14.52
C SER A 138 21.01 23.37 14.89
N ARG A 139 19.96 23.16 15.71
CA ARG A 139 19.57 21.84 16.19
C ARG A 139 19.00 20.98 15.06
N LYS A 140 19.58 19.79 14.85
CA LYS A 140 18.98 18.71 14.08
C LYS A 140 18.43 17.68 15.05
N TRP A 141 17.12 17.45 14.97
CA TRP A 141 16.41 16.64 15.95
C TRP A 141 15.54 15.57 15.27
N GLU A 142 15.55 14.33 15.77
CA GLU A 142 14.85 13.19 15.17
C GLU A 142 13.33 13.31 15.24
N TRP A 143 12.80 14.12 16.14
CA TRP A 143 11.37 14.40 16.27
C TRP A 143 10.91 15.62 15.46
N ASP A 144 11.83 16.33 14.81
CA ASP A 144 11.51 17.44 13.92
C ASP A 144 11.21 16.95 12.52
N LEU A 145 10.01 17.19 12.03
CA LEU A 145 9.50 16.76 10.73
C LEU A 145 10.36 17.25 9.55
N GLN A 146 11.13 18.33 9.71
CA GLN A 146 12.01 18.79 8.63
C GLN A 146 13.24 17.89 8.40
N TYR A 147 13.60 17.03 9.38
CA TYR A 147 14.76 16.14 9.34
C TYR A 147 14.39 14.66 9.30
N LEU A 148 13.37 14.33 8.53
CA LEU A 148 12.79 12.98 8.44
C LEU A 148 13.81 11.92 7.98
N GLU A 149 14.91 12.33 7.33
CA GLU A 149 16.02 11.43 6.98
C GLU A 149 16.71 10.80 8.20
N LEU A 150 16.64 11.44 9.38
CA LEU A 150 17.31 10.94 10.59
C LEU A 150 16.72 9.63 11.12
N ILE A 151 15.44 9.37 10.86
CA ILE A 151 14.76 8.15 11.32
C ILE A 151 14.94 6.96 10.35
N GLN A 152 15.45 7.17 9.14
CA GLN A 152 15.60 6.10 8.15
C GLN A 152 16.47 4.94 8.64
N LYS A 153 17.45 5.23 9.50
CA LYS A 153 18.33 4.23 10.13
C LYS A 153 17.57 3.23 11.04
N TYR A 154 16.39 3.58 11.53
CA TYR A 154 15.57 2.76 12.43
C TYR A 154 14.53 1.89 11.69
N ILE A 155 14.32 2.10 10.40
CA ILE A 155 13.34 1.31 9.62
C ILE A 155 13.67 -0.19 9.68
N GLY A 156 14.98 -0.53 9.69
CA GLY A 156 15.44 -1.92 9.81
C GLY A 156 15.07 -2.60 11.12
N ASP A 157 14.78 -1.83 12.17
CA ASP A 157 14.42 -2.34 13.49
C ASP A 157 12.92 -2.71 13.59
N ILE A 158 12.10 -2.32 12.60
CA ILE A 158 10.70 -2.74 12.48
C ILE A 158 10.67 -4.20 12.00
N PRO A 159 10.08 -5.15 12.75
CA PRO A 159 10.17 -6.58 12.43
C PRO A 159 9.50 -6.97 11.11
N SER A 160 8.28 -6.47 10.86
CA SER A 160 7.47 -6.82 9.69
C SER A 160 7.94 -6.10 8.42
N ALA A 161 8.13 -6.86 7.33
CA ALA A 161 8.48 -6.29 6.02
C ALA A 161 7.36 -5.39 5.48
N LYS A 162 6.11 -5.79 5.66
CA LYS A 162 4.92 -4.99 5.30
C LYS A 162 4.92 -3.65 6.04
N ASP A 163 5.19 -3.64 7.34
CA ASP A 163 5.23 -2.43 8.15
C ASP A 163 6.37 -1.51 7.71
N ARG A 164 7.58 -2.06 7.47
CA ARG A 164 8.70 -1.30 6.90
C ARG A 164 8.35 -0.65 5.56
N ASN A 165 7.65 -1.38 4.70
CA ASN A 165 7.24 -0.85 3.40
C ASN A 165 6.11 0.18 3.52
N THR A 166 5.20 0.05 4.49
CA THR A 166 4.21 1.09 4.78
C THR A 166 4.89 2.40 5.21
N VAL A 167 5.87 2.34 6.11
CA VAL A 167 6.68 3.51 6.49
C VAL A 167 7.40 4.09 5.25
N LYS A 168 8.12 3.26 4.49
CA LYS A 168 8.84 3.69 3.28
C LYS A 168 7.92 4.38 2.25
N TYR A 169 6.68 3.90 2.09
CA TYR A 169 5.71 4.54 1.21
C TYR A 169 5.47 6.00 1.63
N PHE A 170 5.18 6.24 2.91
CA PHE A 170 4.94 7.61 3.39
C PHE A 170 6.20 8.48 3.34
N LEU A 171 7.37 7.91 3.60
CA LEU A 171 8.64 8.63 3.42
C LEU A 171 8.86 9.04 1.96
N GLN A 172 8.56 8.17 1.00
CA GLN A 172 8.63 8.54 -0.42
C GLN A 172 7.63 9.64 -0.78
N GLN A 173 6.39 9.57 -0.24
CA GLN A 173 5.41 10.64 -0.44
C GLN A 173 5.89 11.98 0.17
N TYR A 174 6.53 11.96 1.33
CA TYR A 174 7.14 13.14 1.94
C TYR A 174 8.25 13.73 1.04
N GLU A 175 9.17 12.91 0.55
CA GLU A 175 10.25 13.35 -0.35
C GLU A 175 9.70 13.96 -1.66
N GLU A 176 8.61 13.42 -2.18
CA GLU A 176 7.99 13.89 -3.43
C GLU A 176 7.20 15.20 -3.25
N VAL A 177 6.50 15.36 -2.12
CA VAL A 177 5.53 16.44 -1.94
C VAL A 177 6.02 17.51 -0.97
N VAL A 178 6.57 17.10 0.19
CA VAL A 178 6.94 18.04 1.27
C VAL A 178 8.34 18.62 1.05
N ARG A 179 9.33 17.78 0.69
CA ARG A 179 10.72 18.20 0.53
C ARG A 179 10.89 19.36 -0.46
N PRO A 180 10.26 19.37 -1.64
CA PRO A 180 10.35 20.50 -2.56
C PRO A 180 9.74 21.80 -2.04
N ALA A 181 8.73 21.71 -1.16
CA ALA A 181 8.07 22.87 -0.56
C ALA A 181 8.83 23.47 0.62
N MET A 182 9.67 22.68 1.29
CA MET A 182 10.36 23.01 2.53
C MET A 182 11.12 24.35 2.52
N PRO A 183 11.87 24.74 1.44
CA PRO A 183 12.56 26.01 1.38
C PRO A 183 11.67 27.26 1.39
N TYR A 184 10.39 27.10 1.05
CA TYR A 184 9.43 28.19 0.90
C TYR A 184 8.48 28.32 2.09
N LEU A 185 8.58 27.43 3.09
CA LEU A 185 7.72 27.46 4.27
C LEU A 185 8.22 28.49 5.29
N ARG A 186 7.27 29.13 5.97
CA ARG A 186 7.54 30.02 7.10
C ARG A 186 8.14 29.20 8.24
N LYS A 187 9.26 29.64 8.81
CA LYS A 187 9.92 28.99 9.93
C LYS A 187 9.91 29.86 11.18
N SER A 188 9.83 29.22 12.32
CA SER A 188 9.83 29.83 13.64
C SER A 188 10.35 28.85 14.67
N ILE A 189 10.68 29.30 15.86
CA ILE A 189 10.75 28.39 17.00
C ILE A 189 9.32 27.92 17.28
N ILE A 190 9.12 26.62 17.37
CA ILE A 190 7.86 25.96 17.65
C ILE A 190 8.01 25.02 18.86
N TYR A 191 6.90 24.67 19.50
CA TYR A 191 6.89 23.74 20.64
C TYR A 191 7.21 22.30 20.20
N ASN A 192 6.69 21.85 19.05
CA ASN A 192 7.02 20.62 18.34
C ASN A 192 6.64 19.30 19.03
N ASP A 193 6.00 19.30 20.20
CA ASP A 193 5.67 18.05 20.92
C ASP A 193 4.31 18.09 21.63
N ALA A 194 3.29 18.60 20.95
CA ALA A 194 1.90 18.61 21.42
C ALA A 194 1.27 17.21 21.39
N ASN A 195 1.89 16.23 22.07
CA ASN A 195 1.35 14.89 22.23
C ASN A 195 0.35 14.79 23.39
N GLU A 196 -0.43 13.71 23.44
CA GLU A 196 -1.52 13.49 24.40
C GLU A 196 -1.05 13.41 25.86
N TRP A 197 0.24 13.21 26.12
CA TRP A 197 0.85 13.13 27.44
C TRP A 197 1.56 14.42 27.85
N ASN A 198 1.68 15.39 26.95
CA ASN A 198 2.22 16.72 27.20
C ASN A 198 1.13 17.80 27.27
N ILE A 199 -0.10 17.46 26.91
CA ILE A 199 -1.25 18.33 27.00
C ILE A 199 -2.02 18.00 28.26
N LEU A 200 -2.24 19.03 29.11
CA LEU A 200 -3.06 18.95 30.33
C LEU A 200 -4.35 19.77 30.17
N PHE A 201 -5.40 19.24 30.73
CA PHE A 201 -6.69 19.91 30.81
C PHE A 201 -7.02 20.19 32.28
N ASN A 202 -7.05 21.47 32.65
CA ASN A 202 -7.23 21.88 34.05
C ASN A 202 -8.72 21.96 34.44
N LYS A 203 -8.97 22.13 35.75
CA LYS A 203 -10.33 22.26 36.32
C LYS A 203 -11.16 23.43 35.76
N ARG A 204 -10.51 24.41 35.09
CA ARG A 204 -11.18 25.54 34.44
C ARG A 204 -11.46 25.24 32.95
N GLN A 205 -11.28 23.98 32.54
CA GLN A 205 -11.45 23.54 31.16
C GLN A 205 -10.49 24.26 30.18
N GLN A 206 -9.27 24.57 30.62
CA GLN A 206 -8.26 25.22 29.82
C GLN A 206 -7.12 24.24 29.49
N VAL A 207 -6.64 24.30 28.26
CA VAL A 207 -5.47 23.56 27.78
C VAL A 207 -4.21 24.19 28.42
N SER A 208 -3.30 23.34 28.86
CA SER A 208 -1.95 23.68 29.34
C SER A 208 -0.94 22.72 28.72
N LEU A 209 0.29 23.16 28.50
CA LEU A 209 1.36 22.33 27.95
C LEU A 209 2.48 22.16 28.97
N ILE A 210 3.08 20.97 28.98
CA ILE A 210 4.29 20.65 29.74
C ILE A 210 5.37 20.16 28.76
N ASP A 211 6.57 20.00 29.25
CA ASP A 211 7.73 19.47 28.55
C ASP A 211 8.11 20.21 27.25
N PHE A 212 8.93 21.23 27.37
CA PHE A 212 9.43 22.07 26.28
C PHE A 212 10.79 21.60 25.73
N GLY A 213 11.20 20.37 26.04
CA GLY A 213 12.49 19.81 25.61
C GLY A 213 12.67 19.66 24.11
N ASP A 214 11.56 19.62 23.36
CA ASP A 214 11.53 19.42 21.92
C ASP A 214 11.40 20.70 21.10
N LEU A 215 11.57 21.88 21.72
CA LEU A 215 11.64 23.14 21.01
C LEU A 215 12.56 23.05 19.79
N ALA A 216 12.08 23.45 18.63
CA ALA A 216 12.81 23.38 17.37
C ALA A 216 12.57 24.63 16.51
N PHE A 217 13.60 25.06 15.74
CA PHE A 217 13.41 26.04 14.68
C PHE A 217 12.99 25.29 13.42
N SER A 218 11.71 25.27 13.12
CA SER A 218 11.09 24.40 12.15
C SER A 218 10.01 25.14 11.34
N PRO A 219 9.54 24.60 10.18
CA PRO A 219 8.35 25.12 9.54
C PRO A 219 7.16 25.21 10.50
N LEU A 220 6.52 26.37 10.53
CA LEU A 220 5.41 26.65 11.44
C LEU A 220 4.28 25.64 11.36
N ILE A 221 4.00 25.13 10.15
CA ILE A 221 2.98 24.12 9.90
C ILE A 221 3.25 22.78 10.61
N ASN A 222 4.50 22.49 10.95
CA ASN A 222 4.88 21.27 11.66
C ASN A 222 4.30 21.22 13.09
N GLU A 223 4.17 22.36 13.77
CA GLU A 223 3.47 22.43 15.09
C GLU A 223 2.05 21.88 14.98
N LEU A 224 1.30 22.41 14.02
CA LEU A 224 -0.07 22.01 13.81
C LEU A 224 -0.17 20.53 13.40
N ALA A 225 0.71 20.05 12.51
CA ALA A 225 0.72 18.65 12.07
C ALA A 225 0.97 17.67 13.24
N VAL A 226 1.89 18.00 14.15
CA VAL A 226 2.16 17.21 15.36
C VAL A 226 0.91 17.18 16.25
N ALA A 227 0.33 18.33 16.57
CA ALA A 227 -0.86 18.41 17.39
C ALA A 227 -2.06 17.65 16.80
N MET A 228 -2.30 17.77 15.49
CA MET A 228 -3.36 17.06 14.78
C MET A 228 -3.17 15.54 14.83
N THR A 229 -1.92 15.06 14.75
CA THR A 229 -1.61 13.63 14.82
C THR A 229 -2.09 13.04 16.16
N TYR A 230 -1.72 13.66 17.27
CA TYR A 230 -2.03 13.13 18.59
C TYR A 230 -3.48 13.43 19.05
N ALA A 231 -4.08 14.51 18.56
CA ALA A 231 -5.48 14.82 18.80
C ALA A 231 -6.43 13.77 18.21
N ALA A 232 -5.99 13.04 17.18
CA ALA A 232 -6.77 12.02 16.51
C ALA A 232 -6.61 10.62 17.15
N TYR A 233 -5.63 10.37 18.02
CA TYR A 233 -5.39 9.06 18.62
C TYR A 233 -6.62 8.53 19.39
N ASP A 234 -6.86 7.21 19.26
CA ASP A 234 -7.99 6.49 19.86
C ASP A 234 -9.39 7.03 19.51
N LYS A 235 -9.52 7.69 18.37
CA LYS A 235 -10.80 8.21 17.88
C LYS A 235 -11.27 7.42 16.65
N GLU A 236 -12.59 7.41 16.45
CA GLU A 236 -13.16 7.11 15.14
C GLU A 236 -13.06 8.38 14.26
N ASN A 237 -12.96 8.22 12.93
CA ASN A 237 -12.91 9.34 11.99
C ASN A 237 -11.77 10.34 12.29
N TYR A 238 -10.54 9.86 12.31
CA TYR A 238 -9.33 10.66 12.61
C TYR A 238 -9.32 12.05 11.99
N LEU A 239 -9.75 12.18 10.72
CA LEU A 239 -9.73 13.45 10.00
C LEU A 239 -10.59 14.51 10.68
N ASP A 240 -11.77 14.16 11.21
CA ASP A 240 -12.70 15.10 11.83
C ASP A 240 -12.07 15.80 13.04
N TRP A 241 -11.31 15.05 13.86
CA TRP A 241 -10.61 15.59 15.02
C TRP A 241 -9.43 16.49 14.62
N CYS A 242 -8.71 16.11 13.56
CA CYS A 242 -7.70 16.97 12.97
C CYS A 242 -8.29 18.32 12.53
N LEU A 243 -9.48 18.32 11.91
CA LEU A 243 -10.14 19.54 11.46
C LEU A 243 -10.48 20.50 12.62
N GLU A 244 -10.81 19.98 13.79
CA GLU A 244 -11.14 20.85 14.94
C GLU A 244 -9.91 21.59 15.48
N VAL A 245 -8.76 20.93 15.56
CA VAL A 245 -7.50 21.62 15.92
C VAL A 245 -7.12 22.66 14.86
N LEU A 246 -7.24 22.29 13.59
CA LEU A 246 -6.96 23.18 12.45
C LEU A 246 -7.81 24.45 12.50
N LYS A 247 -9.13 24.34 12.74
CA LYS A 247 -10.04 25.50 12.85
C LYS A 247 -9.55 26.48 13.91
N GLY A 248 -9.28 25.98 15.11
CA GLY A 248 -8.81 26.81 16.23
C GLY A 248 -7.47 27.48 15.93
N TYR A 249 -6.53 26.77 15.33
CA TYR A 249 -5.23 27.32 14.96
C TYR A 249 -5.36 28.41 13.88
N HIS A 250 -6.16 28.15 12.84
CA HIS A 250 -6.36 29.07 11.73
C HIS A 250 -7.05 30.40 12.14
N GLU A 251 -7.87 30.40 13.20
CA GLU A 251 -8.46 31.63 13.76
C GLU A 251 -7.41 32.67 14.17
N LYS A 252 -6.21 32.22 14.55
CA LYS A 252 -5.11 33.06 15.05
C LYS A 252 -3.99 33.25 14.03
N ILE A 253 -3.63 32.20 13.32
CA ILE A 253 -2.58 32.18 12.30
C ILE A 253 -3.19 31.70 11.00
N THR A 254 -3.39 32.61 10.06
CA THR A 254 -3.87 32.27 8.72
C THR A 254 -2.87 31.39 8.00
N LEU A 255 -3.28 30.16 7.65
CA LEU A 255 -2.50 29.20 6.89
C LEU A 255 -2.64 29.47 5.38
N THR A 256 -1.55 29.25 4.66
CA THR A 256 -1.53 29.36 3.21
C THR A 256 -2.09 28.08 2.57
N GLU A 257 -2.52 28.17 1.30
CA GLU A 257 -2.96 26.99 0.54
C GLU A 257 -1.87 25.93 0.41
N GLN A 258 -0.60 26.36 0.29
CA GLN A 258 0.54 25.45 0.26
C GLN A 258 0.68 24.69 1.59
N GLU A 259 0.59 25.35 2.73
CA GLU A 259 0.67 24.73 4.04
C GLU A 259 -0.45 23.70 4.24
N LEU A 260 -1.69 24.03 3.85
CA LEU A 260 -2.83 23.11 3.92
C LEU A 260 -2.61 21.84 3.08
N GLY A 261 -2.03 22.00 1.88
CA GLY A 261 -1.72 20.87 0.98
C GLY A 261 -0.65 19.90 1.52
N LEU A 262 0.11 20.28 2.55
CA LEU A 262 1.16 19.46 3.15
C LEU A 262 0.71 18.67 4.37
N LEU A 263 -0.38 19.07 5.04
CA LEU A 263 -0.80 18.52 6.33
C LEU A 263 -0.97 17.00 6.30
N TYR A 264 -1.58 16.42 5.25
CA TYR A 264 -1.74 14.98 5.12
C TYR A 264 -0.40 14.24 5.23
N TYR A 265 0.61 14.74 4.54
CA TYR A 265 1.94 14.13 4.47
C TYR A 265 2.75 14.36 5.75
N LEU A 266 2.58 15.52 6.39
CA LEU A 266 3.25 15.85 7.66
C LEU A 266 2.70 15.02 8.82
N ILE A 267 1.39 14.79 8.87
CA ILE A 267 0.76 13.89 9.86
C ILE A 267 1.30 12.46 9.67
N ALA A 268 1.33 11.96 8.44
CA ALA A 268 1.92 10.65 8.15
C ALA A 268 3.40 10.57 8.54
N ALA A 269 4.17 11.64 8.30
CA ALA A 269 5.57 11.74 8.70
C ALA A 269 5.74 11.66 10.22
N ARG A 270 4.89 12.33 11.02
CA ARG A 270 4.94 12.24 12.49
C ARG A 270 4.65 10.80 12.97
N LEU A 271 3.68 10.13 12.34
CA LEU A 271 3.40 8.72 12.62
C LEU A 271 4.61 7.83 12.30
N CYS A 272 5.29 8.06 11.16
CA CYS A 272 6.51 7.34 10.80
C CYS A 272 7.63 7.56 11.82
N ILE A 273 7.82 8.79 12.31
CA ILE A 273 8.78 9.09 13.39
C ILE A 273 8.44 8.26 14.63
N SER A 274 7.17 8.27 15.05
CA SER A 274 6.73 7.57 16.25
C SER A 274 7.00 6.07 16.18
N VAL A 275 6.61 5.38 15.09
CA VAL A 275 6.80 3.93 14.96
C VAL A 275 8.27 3.53 14.78
N CYS A 276 9.09 4.36 14.09
CA CYS A 276 10.52 4.09 13.94
C CYS A 276 11.28 4.24 15.27
N ASN A 277 11.02 5.31 16.02
CA ASN A 277 11.66 5.54 17.31
C ASN A 277 11.21 4.49 18.34
N SER A 278 9.93 4.10 18.35
CA SER A 278 9.45 3.01 19.21
C SER A 278 10.12 1.66 18.89
N ALA A 279 10.29 1.33 17.61
CA ALA A 279 10.98 0.11 17.20
C ALA A 279 12.45 0.10 17.68
N TYR A 280 13.14 1.25 17.54
CA TYR A 280 14.50 1.40 18.06
C TYR A 280 14.56 1.31 19.59
N ALA A 281 13.66 2.00 20.29
CA ALA A 281 13.61 1.99 21.76
C ALA A 281 13.40 0.58 22.31
N ARG A 282 12.49 -0.21 21.73
CA ARG A 282 12.31 -1.62 22.10
C ARG A 282 13.57 -2.49 21.90
N LYS A 283 14.34 -2.19 20.86
CA LYS A 283 15.58 -2.91 20.61
C LYS A 283 16.64 -2.59 21.66
N VAL A 284 16.72 -1.33 22.12
CA VAL A 284 17.71 -0.87 23.09
C VAL A 284 17.33 -1.22 24.51
N ASP A 285 16.06 -1.05 24.89
CA ASP A 285 15.53 -1.32 26.22
C ASP A 285 14.14 -2.01 26.12
N PRO A 286 14.11 -3.35 25.98
CA PRO A 286 12.89 -4.12 25.84
C PRO A 286 11.93 -4.06 27.04
N GLU A 287 12.44 -3.70 28.23
CA GLU A 287 11.67 -3.62 29.49
C GLU A 287 10.98 -2.26 29.65
N ASN A 288 11.29 -1.28 28.82
CA ASN A 288 10.72 0.07 28.90
C ASN A 288 9.35 0.16 28.20
N ALA A 289 8.31 -0.24 28.91
CA ALA A 289 6.94 -0.16 28.40
C ALA A 289 6.47 1.27 28.05
N TYR A 290 7.08 2.30 28.62
CA TYR A 290 6.72 3.69 28.32
C TYR A 290 7.15 4.14 26.93
N ALA A 291 8.26 3.60 26.42
CA ALA A 291 8.79 3.94 25.09
C ALA A 291 7.88 3.48 23.94
N SER A 292 6.94 2.56 24.21
CA SER A 292 6.01 2.00 23.21
C SER A 292 4.53 2.32 23.49
N ILE A 293 4.23 3.20 24.46
CA ILE A 293 2.85 3.43 24.93
C ILE A 293 1.91 3.97 23.83
N SER A 294 2.43 4.75 22.91
CA SER A 294 1.66 5.33 21.79
C SER A 294 1.86 4.58 20.46
N GLU A 295 2.64 3.47 20.45
CA GLU A 295 3.02 2.78 19.21
C GLU A 295 1.83 2.12 18.51
N ASP A 296 0.99 1.40 19.26
CA ASP A 296 -0.18 0.72 18.70
C ASP A 296 -1.15 1.72 18.05
N ASN A 297 -1.34 2.88 18.69
CA ASN A 297 -2.13 3.96 18.12
C ASN A 297 -1.52 4.55 16.87
N ALA A 298 -0.20 4.71 16.85
CA ALA A 298 0.50 5.19 15.67
C ALA A 298 0.36 4.23 14.48
N TRP A 299 0.53 2.92 14.69
CA TRP A 299 0.32 1.91 13.65
C TRP A 299 -1.13 1.86 13.16
N LYS A 300 -2.11 1.82 14.08
CA LYS A 300 -3.52 1.82 13.75
C LYS A 300 -3.90 3.04 12.91
N MET A 301 -3.43 4.22 13.30
CA MET A 301 -3.66 5.46 12.56
C MET A 301 -2.95 5.44 11.21
N LEU A 302 -1.69 4.99 11.12
CA LEU A 302 -0.92 4.95 9.88
C LEU A 302 -1.60 4.05 8.82
N TYR A 303 -2.09 2.88 9.20
CA TYR A 303 -2.86 2.01 8.30
C TYR A 303 -4.21 2.61 7.91
N THR A 304 -4.88 3.30 8.82
CA THR A 304 -6.12 3.99 8.49
C THR A 304 -5.86 5.20 7.58
N TRP A 305 -4.71 5.87 7.75
CA TRP A 305 -4.30 6.99 6.92
C TRP A 305 -4.16 6.62 5.45
N LEU A 306 -3.75 5.38 5.14
CA LEU A 306 -3.79 4.84 3.77
C LEU A 306 -5.20 4.78 3.15
N LYS A 307 -6.25 4.73 3.97
CA LYS A 307 -7.64 4.73 3.48
C LYS A 307 -8.17 6.14 3.19
N ILE A 308 -7.44 7.18 3.59
CA ILE A 308 -7.81 8.58 3.37
C ILE A 308 -7.13 9.06 2.08
N ASN A 309 -7.93 9.51 1.12
CA ASN A 309 -7.42 10.13 -0.09
C ASN A 309 -6.69 11.44 0.26
N PRO A 310 -5.41 11.62 -0.12
CA PRO A 310 -4.66 12.85 0.15
C PRO A 310 -5.34 14.11 -0.41
N ILE A 311 -5.99 14.01 -1.57
CA ILE A 311 -6.72 15.13 -2.19
C ILE A 311 -8.00 15.42 -1.39
N GLY A 312 -8.71 14.36 -0.96
CA GLY A 312 -9.88 14.50 -0.10
C GLY A 312 -9.55 15.13 1.24
N ALA A 313 -8.43 14.73 1.86
CA ALA A 313 -7.94 15.35 3.09
C ALA A 313 -7.63 16.85 2.89
N GLU A 314 -6.91 17.21 1.81
CA GLU A 314 -6.65 18.62 1.49
C GLU A 314 -7.95 19.40 1.28
N HIS A 315 -8.95 18.83 0.57
CA HIS A 315 -10.25 19.47 0.41
C HIS A 315 -10.93 19.73 1.76
N ALA A 316 -10.89 18.74 2.68
CA ALA A 316 -11.44 18.90 4.02
C ALA A 316 -10.71 20.01 4.81
N PHE A 317 -9.37 20.05 4.76
CA PHE A 317 -8.59 21.10 5.41
C PHE A 317 -8.93 22.49 4.87
N ARG A 318 -9.05 22.65 3.55
CA ARG A 318 -9.43 23.91 2.90
C ARG A 318 -10.82 24.38 3.33
N LEU A 319 -11.80 23.47 3.28
CA LEU A 319 -13.18 23.77 3.68
C LEU A 319 -13.27 24.16 5.16
N ALA A 320 -12.51 23.50 6.03
CA ALA A 320 -12.49 23.78 7.47
C ALA A 320 -12.04 25.22 7.80
N VAL A 321 -11.24 25.84 6.91
CA VAL A 321 -10.74 27.22 7.06
C VAL A 321 -11.46 28.21 6.12
N GLY A 322 -12.58 27.82 5.53
CA GLY A 322 -13.40 28.69 4.69
C GLY A 322 -12.90 28.88 3.26
N LEU A 323 -11.95 28.07 2.79
CA LEU A 323 -11.49 28.08 1.40
C LEU A 323 -12.28 27.07 0.58
N SER A 324 -12.46 27.34 -0.71
CA SER A 324 -13.04 26.38 -1.65
C SER A 324 -12.09 25.20 -1.92
N SER A 325 -12.64 24.04 -2.27
CA SER A 325 -11.87 22.94 -2.84
C SER A 325 -11.13 23.37 -4.10
N ARG A 326 -10.02 22.67 -4.41
CA ARG A 326 -9.33 22.93 -5.70
C ARG A 326 -10.26 22.57 -6.86
N PRO A 327 -10.25 23.35 -7.94
CA PRO A 327 -11.03 23.00 -9.13
C PRO A 327 -10.58 21.65 -9.69
N VAL A 328 -11.52 20.75 -9.92
CA VAL A 328 -11.30 19.47 -10.58
C VAL A 328 -12.09 19.46 -11.88
N LYS A 329 -11.49 18.95 -12.96
CA LYS A 329 -12.23 18.75 -14.21
C LYS A 329 -13.44 17.85 -13.96
N THR A 330 -14.55 18.21 -14.56
CA THR A 330 -15.72 17.33 -14.56
C THR A 330 -15.42 16.02 -15.32
N MET A 331 -16.21 14.99 -15.08
CA MET A 331 -16.06 13.73 -15.79
C MET A 331 -16.27 13.91 -17.31
N ASP A 332 -17.23 14.73 -17.71
CA ASP A 332 -17.52 15.00 -19.12
C ASP A 332 -16.38 15.77 -19.80
N GLU A 333 -15.78 16.74 -19.12
CA GLU A 333 -14.58 17.44 -19.62
C GLU A 333 -13.41 16.47 -19.81
N SER A 334 -13.17 15.58 -18.82
CA SER A 334 -12.10 14.57 -18.87
C SER A 334 -12.31 13.55 -19.99
N LEU A 335 -13.55 13.05 -20.17
CA LEU A 335 -13.91 12.16 -21.26
C LEU A 335 -13.83 12.84 -22.63
N SER A 336 -14.29 14.08 -22.75
CA SER A 336 -14.20 14.87 -23.97
C SER A 336 -12.77 15.11 -24.37
N TYR A 337 -11.91 15.52 -23.41
CA TYR A 337 -10.48 15.69 -23.64
C TYR A 337 -9.79 14.39 -24.05
N ARG A 338 -10.13 13.25 -23.39
CA ARG A 338 -9.63 11.92 -23.75
C ARG A 338 -10.01 11.56 -25.20
N HIS A 339 -11.27 11.73 -25.57
CA HIS A 339 -11.78 11.36 -26.89
C HIS A 339 -11.33 12.29 -28.02
N GLN A 340 -10.82 13.47 -27.70
CA GLN A 340 -10.20 14.38 -28.69
C GLN A 340 -8.92 13.78 -29.29
N TYR A 341 -8.16 13.02 -28.47
CA TYR A 341 -6.85 12.48 -28.88
C TYR A 341 -6.77 10.95 -28.94
N LEU A 342 -7.66 10.25 -28.25
CA LEU A 342 -7.63 8.80 -28.14
C LEU A 342 -8.88 8.15 -28.78
N SER A 343 -8.69 7.03 -29.44
CA SER A 343 -9.80 6.26 -30.02
C SER A 343 -10.76 5.76 -28.93
N LYS A 344 -12.06 5.82 -29.21
CA LYS A 344 -13.12 5.26 -28.36
C LYS A 344 -13.05 3.73 -28.21
N THR A 345 -12.22 3.03 -29.03
CA THR A 345 -11.92 1.60 -28.84
C THR A 345 -11.18 1.33 -27.55
N LEU A 346 -10.46 2.33 -27.00
CA LEU A 346 -9.94 2.32 -25.65
C LEU A 346 -11.07 2.66 -24.66
N SER A 347 -11.97 1.69 -24.42
CA SER A 347 -13.11 1.84 -23.54
C SER A 347 -12.68 2.11 -22.08
N VAL A 348 -13.58 2.76 -21.32
CA VAL A 348 -13.47 2.91 -19.87
C VAL A 348 -14.39 1.92 -19.18
N SER A 349 -14.03 1.50 -17.97
CA SER A 349 -14.86 0.65 -17.11
C SER A 349 -15.91 1.50 -16.42
N TYR A 350 -17.01 0.88 -16.02
CA TYR A 350 -18.13 1.46 -15.27
C TYR A 350 -18.98 2.49 -16.05
N SER A 351 -20.27 2.55 -15.67
CA SER A 351 -21.21 3.53 -16.23
C SER A 351 -20.85 4.97 -15.84
N LYS A 352 -20.28 5.14 -14.63
CA LYS A 352 -19.63 6.36 -14.18
C LYS A 352 -18.12 6.09 -14.08
N PRO A 353 -17.30 6.53 -15.04
CA PRO A 353 -15.87 6.35 -15.00
C PRO A 353 -15.21 6.93 -13.74
N ILE A 354 -13.94 6.63 -13.52
CA ILE A 354 -13.16 7.11 -12.38
C ILE A 354 -11.98 7.89 -12.92
N GLN A 355 -11.77 9.09 -12.40
CA GLN A 355 -10.61 9.92 -12.69
C GLN A 355 -9.57 9.69 -11.61
N THR A 356 -8.73 8.68 -11.80
CA THR A 356 -7.68 8.32 -10.84
C THR A 356 -6.49 9.27 -10.91
N GLU A 357 -5.98 9.66 -9.75
CA GLU A 357 -4.82 10.56 -9.62
C GLU A 357 -3.65 9.90 -8.89
N LYS A 358 -3.92 9.12 -7.86
CA LYS A 358 -2.91 8.45 -7.04
C LYS A 358 -3.37 7.04 -6.68
N ALA A 359 -2.44 6.24 -6.16
CA ALA A 359 -2.77 4.93 -5.61
C ALA A 359 -1.72 4.51 -4.57
N ALA A 360 -2.12 3.65 -3.63
CA ALA A 360 -1.24 3.07 -2.62
C ALA A 360 -1.71 1.64 -2.29
N PHE A 361 -0.84 0.66 -2.46
CA PHE A 361 -1.09 -0.75 -2.13
C PHE A 361 -2.40 -1.28 -2.77
N GLN A 362 -3.46 -1.52 -2.00
CA GLN A 362 -4.77 -1.96 -2.50
C GLN A 362 -5.77 -0.82 -2.72
N TYR A 363 -5.36 0.43 -2.60
CA TYR A 363 -6.26 1.59 -2.72
C TYR A 363 -5.91 2.44 -3.94
N MET A 364 -6.96 2.96 -4.60
CA MET A 364 -6.87 3.95 -5.66
C MET A 364 -7.61 5.22 -5.24
N TYR A 365 -7.03 6.37 -5.54
CA TYR A 365 -7.55 7.67 -5.14
C TYR A 365 -7.95 8.47 -6.37
N ASP A 366 -9.18 9.00 -6.38
CA ASP A 366 -9.66 9.84 -7.47
C ASP A 366 -9.42 11.33 -7.21
N ALA A 367 -9.57 12.12 -8.27
CA ALA A 367 -9.43 13.57 -8.21
C ALA A 367 -10.53 14.27 -7.38
N GLN A 368 -11.65 13.59 -7.12
CA GLN A 368 -12.77 14.09 -6.34
C GLN A 368 -12.58 13.90 -4.83
N GLY A 369 -11.53 13.19 -4.40
CA GLY A 369 -11.21 12.94 -3.01
C GLY A 369 -11.71 11.61 -2.46
N ASN A 370 -12.23 10.71 -3.31
CA ASN A 370 -12.69 9.40 -2.90
C ASN A 370 -11.55 8.37 -2.91
N THR A 371 -11.64 7.40 -2.00
CA THR A 371 -10.75 6.23 -1.96
C THR A 371 -11.51 5.01 -2.44
N PHE A 372 -10.96 4.30 -3.43
CA PHE A 372 -11.51 3.06 -3.94
C PHE A 372 -10.66 1.87 -3.47
N LEU A 373 -11.30 0.83 -2.97
CA LEU A 373 -10.68 -0.47 -2.74
C LEU A 373 -10.58 -1.21 -4.08
N ASP A 374 -9.36 -1.54 -4.50
CA ASP A 374 -9.10 -2.25 -5.75
C ASP A 374 -9.22 -3.76 -5.55
N ALA A 375 -10.39 -4.32 -5.85
CA ALA A 375 -10.67 -5.74 -5.69
C ALA A 375 -10.50 -6.54 -7.00
N TYR A 376 -9.95 -5.95 -8.10
CA TYR A 376 -9.84 -6.72 -9.34
C TYR A 376 -8.60 -6.48 -10.21
N ASN A 377 -7.80 -5.45 -9.93
CA ASN A 377 -6.69 -5.10 -10.80
C ASN A 377 -5.46 -5.98 -10.52
N ASN A 378 -5.22 -6.98 -11.35
CA ASN A 378 -4.12 -7.92 -11.20
C ASN A 378 -2.79 -7.43 -11.81
N ILE A 379 -2.70 -6.18 -12.26
CA ILE A 379 -1.47 -5.58 -12.80
C ILE A 379 -0.54 -5.13 -11.68
N PRO A 380 -0.97 -4.33 -10.68
CA PRO A 380 -0.13 -4.00 -9.53
C PRO A 380 -0.09 -5.16 -8.52
N HIS A 381 0.62 -6.21 -8.90
CA HIS A 381 0.59 -7.51 -8.25
C HIS A 381 0.92 -7.47 -6.74
N VAL A 382 2.00 -6.74 -6.39
CA VAL A 382 2.43 -6.54 -5.00
C VAL A 382 1.87 -5.26 -4.37
N GLY A 383 0.94 -4.60 -5.07
CA GLY A 383 0.30 -3.35 -4.64
C GLY A 383 0.72 -2.14 -5.45
N HIS A 384 -0.20 -1.18 -5.59
CA HIS A 384 0.05 0.09 -6.25
C HIS A 384 1.16 0.87 -5.56
N SER A 385 2.04 1.49 -6.34
CA SER A 385 3.11 2.37 -5.83
C SER A 385 3.94 1.73 -4.72
N HIS A 386 4.16 0.40 -4.80
CA HIS A 386 4.93 -0.31 -3.77
C HIS A 386 6.35 0.27 -3.67
N PRO A 387 6.80 0.75 -2.49
CA PRO A 387 8.00 1.58 -2.35
C PRO A 387 9.28 0.90 -2.83
N LYS A 388 9.44 -0.40 -2.56
CA LYS A 388 10.61 -1.17 -3.00
C LYS A 388 10.68 -1.27 -4.53
N VAL A 389 9.54 -1.42 -5.20
CA VAL A 389 9.45 -1.50 -6.67
C VAL A 389 9.72 -0.12 -7.29
N VAL A 390 9.12 0.94 -6.73
CA VAL A 390 9.34 2.33 -7.18
C VAL A 390 10.81 2.70 -7.04
N GLU A 391 11.41 2.46 -5.87
CA GLU A 391 12.82 2.77 -5.59
C GLU A 391 13.76 2.02 -6.54
N ALA A 392 13.53 0.74 -6.80
CA ALA A 392 14.33 -0.05 -7.72
C ALA A 392 14.31 0.52 -9.15
N GLY A 393 13.13 0.89 -9.63
CA GLY A 393 12.96 1.53 -10.94
C GLY A 393 13.66 2.89 -11.03
N GLN A 394 13.44 3.77 -10.06
CA GLN A 394 14.04 5.12 -10.01
C GLN A 394 15.56 5.06 -9.96
N ARG A 395 16.13 4.25 -9.06
CA ARG A 395 17.59 4.10 -8.92
C ARG A 395 18.24 3.57 -10.18
N GLN A 396 17.64 2.55 -10.80
CA GLN A 396 18.20 1.97 -12.00
C GLN A 396 18.05 2.87 -13.22
N MET A 397 16.92 3.60 -13.32
CA MET A 397 16.73 4.59 -14.39
C MET A 397 17.77 5.72 -14.31
N ALA A 398 18.10 6.18 -13.11
CA ALA A 398 19.15 7.18 -12.88
C ALA A 398 20.57 6.67 -13.21
N LYS A 399 20.77 5.33 -13.19
CA LYS A 399 22.07 4.72 -13.42
C LYS A 399 22.30 4.35 -14.89
N LEU A 400 21.43 3.56 -15.46
CA LEU A 400 21.52 3.04 -16.83
C LEU A 400 20.23 2.37 -17.24
N ASN A 401 19.72 2.69 -18.44
CA ASN A 401 18.74 1.88 -19.14
C ASN A 401 19.13 1.72 -20.59
N THR A 402 19.29 0.49 -21.07
CA THR A 402 19.73 0.14 -22.44
C THR A 402 19.20 -1.23 -22.86
N ASN A 403 19.55 -1.68 -24.05
CA ASN A 403 19.16 -2.99 -24.60
C ASN A 403 20.15 -4.11 -24.23
N THR A 404 19.74 -5.35 -24.51
CA THR A 404 20.48 -6.58 -24.15
C THR A 404 21.72 -6.88 -25.02
N ARG A 405 22.08 -6.03 -25.97
CA ARG A 405 23.33 -6.17 -26.74
C ARG A 405 24.59 -5.82 -25.97
N TYR A 406 24.43 -5.22 -24.78
CA TYR A 406 25.53 -4.92 -23.85
C TYR A 406 25.45 -5.83 -22.64
N LEU A 407 26.60 -6.12 -22.03
CA LEU A 407 26.64 -6.94 -20.80
C LEU A 407 26.35 -6.07 -19.58
N TYR A 408 25.47 -6.56 -18.75
CA TYR A 408 25.17 -6.03 -17.42
C TYR A 408 24.58 -7.15 -16.53
N ASP A 409 24.96 -7.16 -15.25
CA ASP A 409 24.70 -8.28 -14.35
C ASP A 409 23.22 -8.47 -13.96
N LEU A 410 22.42 -7.41 -14.02
CA LEU A 410 21.00 -7.47 -13.62
C LEU A 410 20.19 -8.47 -14.48
N LEU A 411 20.52 -8.65 -15.77
CA LEU A 411 19.79 -9.53 -16.65
C LEU A 411 19.94 -11.00 -16.23
N PRO A 412 21.16 -11.57 -16.11
CA PRO A 412 21.31 -12.94 -15.61
C PRO A 412 20.87 -13.11 -14.15
N GLN A 413 21.05 -12.13 -13.28
CA GLN A 413 20.55 -12.18 -11.90
C GLN A 413 19.02 -12.32 -11.85
N TYR A 414 18.30 -11.54 -12.65
CA TYR A 414 16.84 -11.66 -12.72
C TYR A 414 16.42 -12.99 -13.36
N ALA A 415 17.09 -13.42 -14.43
CA ALA A 415 16.82 -14.72 -15.05
C ALA A 415 17.02 -15.88 -14.06
N GLU A 416 18.13 -15.89 -13.33
CA GLU A 416 18.42 -16.89 -12.30
C GLU A 416 17.34 -16.95 -11.23
N LYS A 417 17.01 -15.80 -10.64
CA LYS A 417 16.00 -15.72 -9.56
C LYS A 417 14.60 -16.14 -10.06
N LEU A 418 14.24 -15.76 -11.28
CA LEU A 418 12.96 -16.14 -11.89
C LEU A 418 12.93 -17.64 -12.19
N LEU A 419 13.97 -18.18 -12.83
CA LEU A 419 14.06 -19.60 -13.21
C LEU A 419 14.12 -20.54 -11.98
N ALA A 420 14.65 -20.07 -10.86
CA ALA A 420 14.61 -20.81 -9.58
C ALA A 420 13.19 -21.12 -9.08
N LYS A 421 12.16 -20.44 -9.62
CA LYS A 421 10.75 -20.69 -9.32
C LYS A 421 10.10 -21.73 -10.24
N PHE A 422 10.84 -22.27 -11.19
CA PHE A 422 10.35 -23.25 -12.17
C PHE A 422 10.90 -24.65 -11.91
N PRO A 423 10.21 -25.69 -12.40
CA PRO A 423 10.79 -27.04 -12.49
C PRO A 423 12.09 -27.03 -13.31
N PRO A 424 13.08 -27.88 -12.99
CA PRO A 424 14.40 -27.86 -13.63
C PRO A 424 14.40 -28.01 -15.18
N SER A 425 13.36 -28.57 -15.76
CA SER A 425 13.19 -28.69 -17.21
C SER A 425 12.93 -27.35 -17.91
N LEU A 426 12.36 -26.37 -17.19
CA LEU A 426 12.07 -25.01 -17.69
C LEU A 426 13.21 -24.08 -17.27
N ASN A 427 14.28 -24.03 -18.06
CA ASN A 427 15.56 -23.46 -17.66
C ASN A 427 16.14 -22.41 -18.63
N ARG A 428 15.32 -21.93 -19.57
CA ARG A 428 15.68 -20.83 -20.48
C ARG A 428 14.59 -19.78 -20.47
N VAL A 429 14.99 -18.50 -20.54
CA VAL A 429 14.06 -17.37 -20.53
C VAL A 429 14.40 -16.36 -21.62
N PHE A 430 13.35 -15.89 -22.31
CA PHE A 430 13.40 -14.80 -23.27
C PHE A 430 12.54 -13.65 -22.78
N PHE A 431 13.13 -12.48 -22.52
CA PHE A 431 12.40 -11.32 -22.05
C PHE A 431 11.85 -10.48 -23.20
N VAL A 432 10.63 -10.02 -23.03
CA VAL A 432 9.91 -9.10 -23.91
C VAL A 432 9.23 -8.00 -23.07
N ASN A 433 8.41 -7.15 -23.68
CA ASN A 433 7.80 -5.99 -23.02
C ASN A 433 6.31 -6.14 -22.69
N SER A 434 5.70 -7.26 -23.00
CA SER A 434 4.28 -7.53 -22.69
C SER A 434 3.93 -9.01 -22.80
N GLY A 435 2.81 -9.42 -22.17
CA GLY A 435 2.26 -10.76 -22.37
C GLY A 435 1.89 -11.04 -23.82
N SER A 436 1.39 -10.05 -24.58
CA SER A 436 1.10 -10.22 -26.02
C SER A 436 2.34 -10.52 -26.84
N ALA A 437 3.46 -9.82 -26.58
CA ALA A 437 4.73 -10.10 -27.23
C ALA A 437 5.30 -11.48 -26.82
N ALA A 438 5.05 -11.90 -25.57
CA ALA A 438 5.43 -13.22 -25.09
C ALA A 438 4.63 -14.34 -25.79
N SER A 439 3.32 -14.16 -25.94
CA SER A 439 2.46 -15.11 -26.69
C SER A 439 2.90 -15.24 -28.14
N ASP A 440 3.17 -14.11 -28.80
CA ASP A 440 3.66 -14.06 -30.18
C ASP A 440 4.99 -14.82 -30.32
N LEU A 441 5.94 -14.54 -29.41
CA LEU A 441 7.23 -15.21 -29.38
C LEU A 441 7.09 -16.72 -29.12
N ALA A 442 6.26 -17.14 -28.17
CA ALA A 442 6.06 -18.54 -27.82
C ALA A 442 5.51 -19.35 -29.03
N ILE A 443 4.52 -18.81 -29.74
CA ILE A 443 4.00 -19.45 -30.96
C ILE A 443 5.08 -19.53 -32.05
N ARG A 444 5.86 -18.46 -32.26
CA ARG A 444 6.99 -18.46 -33.20
C ARG A 444 8.04 -19.53 -32.83
N MET A 445 8.36 -19.66 -31.54
CA MET A 445 9.29 -20.68 -31.03
C MET A 445 8.74 -22.11 -31.27
N ALA A 446 7.45 -22.32 -30.96
CA ALA A 446 6.79 -23.62 -31.20
C ALA A 446 6.81 -24.03 -32.65
N LYS A 447 6.44 -23.14 -33.58
CA LYS A 447 6.51 -23.38 -35.01
C LYS A 447 7.95 -23.64 -35.51
N CYS A 448 8.92 -22.90 -34.95
CA CYS A 448 10.32 -23.08 -35.28
C CYS A 448 10.85 -24.45 -34.83
N HIS A 449 10.49 -24.90 -33.63
CA HIS A 449 10.90 -26.18 -33.05
C HIS A 449 10.27 -27.35 -33.79
N THR A 450 8.95 -27.35 -33.95
CA THR A 450 8.19 -28.49 -34.50
C THR A 450 8.17 -28.52 -36.01
N LYS A 451 8.47 -27.40 -36.70
CA LYS A 451 8.28 -27.21 -38.16
C LYS A 451 6.84 -27.46 -38.62
N ARG A 452 5.87 -27.09 -37.79
CA ARG A 452 4.43 -27.29 -37.96
C ARG A 452 3.68 -25.98 -37.76
N GLU A 453 2.42 -25.91 -38.24
CA GLU A 453 1.63 -24.68 -38.24
C GLU A 453 0.40 -24.73 -37.31
N GLY A 454 -0.20 -25.89 -37.08
CA GLY A 454 -1.44 -26.04 -36.34
C GLY A 454 -1.32 -25.65 -34.88
N ILE A 455 -2.27 -24.87 -34.37
CA ILE A 455 -2.33 -24.45 -32.96
C ILE A 455 -3.70 -24.83 -32.39
N ALA A 456 -3.71 -25.59 -31.28
CA ALA A 456 -4.92 -25.88 -30.53
C ALA A 456 -5.09 -24.86 -29.39
N VAL A 457 -6.29 -24.31 -29.23
CA VAL A 457 -6.64 -23.29 -28.25
C VAL A 457 -7.95 -23.66 -27.53
N ILE A 458 -8.10 -23.23 -26.28
CA ILE A 458 -9.34 -23.45 -25.51
C ILE A 458 -10.38 -22.39 -25.90
N GLU A 459 -11.64 -22.82 -26.01
CA GLU A 459 -12.81 -21.93 -26.13
C GLU A 459 -12.79 -20.85 -25.08
N HIS A 460 -13.11 -19.60 -25.45
CA HIS A 460 -13.03 -18.38 -24.62
C HIS A 460 -11.63 -17.98 -24.13
N GLY A 461 -10.56 -18.67 -24.53
CA GLY A 461 -9.17 -18.30 -24.19
C GLY A 461 -8.78 -16.93 -24.74
N TYR A 462 -7.92 -16.20 -23.99
CA TYR A 462 -7.39 -14.90 -24.38
C TYR A 462 -5.88 -14.82 -24.13
N HIS A 463 -5.11 -14.59 -25.19
CA HIS A 463 -3.65 -14.64 -25.15
C HIS A 463 -2.95 -13.36 -25.61
N GLY A 464 -3.67 -12.26 -25.78
CA GLY A 464 -3.06 -10.96 -26.10
C GLY A 464 -3.70 -10.21 -27.27
N ASN A 465 -2.97 -9.19 -27.77
CA ASN A 465 -3.49 -8.21 -28.72
C ASN A 465 -2.53 -7.91 -29.89
N THR A 466 -1.50 -8.76 -30.14
CA THR A 466 -0.79 -8.81 -31.42
C THR A 466 -1.59 -9.65 -32.41
N GLN A 467 -1.25 -9.61 -33.72
CA GLN A 467 -2.02 -10.34 -34.70
C GLN A 467 -2.07 -11.85 -34.40
N ILE A 468 -0.93 -12.48 -34.08
CA ILE A 468 -0.89 -13.89 -33.71
C ILE A 468 -1.65 -14.14 -32.39
N SER A 469 -1.50 -13.29 -31.42
CA SER A 469 -2.24 -13.42 -30.16
C SER A 469 -3.76 -13.32 -30.35
N ILE A 470 -4.23 -12.49 -31.29
CA ILE A 470 -5.65 -12.41 -31.68
C ILE A 470 -6.09 -13.70 -32.37
N ASP A 471 -5.28 -14.22 -33.32
CA ASP A 471 -5.59 -15.45 -34.07
C ASP A 471 -5.71 -16.69 -33.17
N ILE A 472 -4.95 -16.74 -32.05
CA ILE A 472 -5.01 -17.83 -31.05
C ILE A 472 -5.98 -17.56 -29.88
N SER A 473 -6.70 -16.44 -29.88
CA SER A 473 -7.65 -16.06 -28.81
C SER A 473 -9.10 -16.22 -29.28
N ASP A 474 -9.76 -17.30 -28.87
CA ASP A 474 -11.18 -17.51 -29.21
C ASP A 474 -12.05 -16.32 -28.77
N TYR A 475 -11.78 -15.76 -27.59
CA TYR A 475 -12.44 -14.52 -27.11
C TYR A 475 -12.40 -13.37 -28.13
N LYS A 476 -11.36 -13.33 -29.00
CA LYS A 476 -11.20 -12.28 -30.01
C LYS A 476 -11.77 -12.71 -31.35
N PHE A 477 -11.41 -13.87 -31.87
CA PHE A 477 -11.81 -14.27 -33.22
C PHE A 477 -13.28 -14.70 -33.31
N SER A 478 -13.86 -15.25 -32.24
CA SER A 478 -15.30 -15.57 -32.17
C SER A 478 -16.18 -14.37 -31.80
N ASN A 479 -15.61 -13.21 -31.47
CA ASN A 479 -16.37 -11.99 -31.24
C ASN A 479 -17.12 -11.61 -32.53
N PRO A 480 -18.40 -11.17 -32.50
CA PRO A 480 -19.17 -10.75 -33.70
C PRO A 480 -18.50 -9.67 -34.55
N LYS A 481 -17.57 -8.91 -33.98
CA LYS A 481 -16.74 -7.91 -34.67
C LYS A 481 -15.31 -8.43 -34.95
N GLY A 482 -15.04 -9.69 -34.65
CA GLY A 482 -13.74 -10.35 -34.89
C GLY A 482 -13.52 -10.73 -36.34
N GLN A 483 -12.31 -11.21 -36.63
CA GLN A 483 -11.92 -11.61 -37.98
C GLN A 483 -12.23 -13.09 -38.31
N GLY A 484 -12.86 -13.81 -37.37
CA GLY A 484 -13.11 -15.25 -37.51
C GLY A 484 -11.89 -16.12 -37.17
N GLN A 485 -12.13 -17.40 -37.00
CA GLN A 485 -11.11 -18.43 -36.76
C GLN A 485 -10.29 -18.70 -38.02
N LYS A 486 -8.99 -18.80 -37.87
CA LYS A 486 -8.08 -19.21 -38.94
C LYS A 486 -8.08 -20.73 -39.08
N ASP A 487 -7.82 -21.24 -40.29
CA ASP A 487 -7.83 -22.69 -40.62
C ASP A 487 -6.73 -23.49 -39.90
N TYR A 488 -5.61 -22.85 -39.56
CA TYR A 488 -4.55 -23.47 -38.75
C TYR A 488 -4.81 -23.43 -37.23
N ILE A 489 -5.95 -22.93 -36.80
CA ILE A 489 -6.37 -22.90 -35.39
C ILE A 489 -7.43 -23.97 -35.14
N LEU A 490 -7.16 -24.83 -34.16
CA LEU A 490 -8.13 -25.79 -33.65
C LEU A 490 -8.71 -25.26 -32.34
N LYS A 491 -9.99 -24.96 -32.30
CA LYS A 491 -10.69 -24.66 -31.06
C LYS A 491 -11.17 -25.92 -30.38
N VAL A 492 -10.80 -26.16 -29.13
CA VAL A 492 -11.31 -27.25 -28.30
C VAL A 492 -12.24 -26.68 -27.22
N PRO A 493 -13.27 -27.44 -26.77
CA PRO A 493 -14.21 -27.00 -25.76
C PRO A 493 -13.53 -26.61 -24.47
N ILE A 494 -14.06 -25.57 -23.78
CA ILE A 494 -13.63 -25.20 -22.42
C ILE A 494 -14.03 -26.33 -21.46
N PRO A 495 -13.09 -26.86 -20.65
CA PRO A 495 -13.38 -27.93 -19.69
C PRO A 495 -14.04 -27.39 -18.42
N ASP A 496 -15.25 -26.85 -18.54
CA ASP A 496 -16.07 -26.29 -17.47
C ASP A 496 -16.88 -27.39 -16.75
N ALA A 497 -16.54 -27.67 -15.50
CA ALA A 497 -17.25 -28.66 -14.68
C ALA A 497 -18.62 -28.18 -14.17
N TYR A 498 -18.88 -26.87 -14.20
CA TYR A 498 -20.16 -26.31 -13.71
C TYR A 498 -21.22 -26.22 -14.81
N ARG A 499 -20.91 -25.62 -15.95
CA ARG A 499 -21.90 -25.29 -16.99
C ARG A 499 -21.73 -26.06 -18.31
N GLY A 500 -20.54 -26.59 -18.54
CA GLY A 500 -20.20 -27.19 -19.81
C GLY A 500 -20.89 -28.53 -20.11
N LYS A 501 -20.59 -29.10 -21.29
CA LYS A 501 -21.21 -30.32 -21.81
C LYS A 501 -21.11 -31.54 -20.88
N HIS A 502 -19.98 -31.67 -20.16
CA HIS A 502 -19.74 -32.77 -19.22
C HIS A 502 -19.94 -32.35 -17.76
N ALA A 503 -20.68 -31.26 -17.51
CA ALA A 503 -21.03 -30.84 -16.18
C ALA A 503 -21.92 -31.91 -15.50
N GLY A 504 -21.54 -32.29 -14.27
CA GLY A 504 -22.20 -33.36 -13.52
C GLY A 504 -21.63 -34.75 -13.76
N SER A 505 -20.66 -34.91 -14.63
CA SER A 505 -19.84 -36.14 -14.71
C SER A 505 -18.93 -36.29 -13.47
N GLU A 506 -18.62 -37.52 -13.09
CA GLU A 506 -17.63 -37.81 -12.04
C GLU A 506 -16.19 -37.52 -12.49
N ILE A 507 -15.94 -37.52 -13.81
CA ILE A 507 -14.60 -37.34 -14.42
C ILE A 507 -14.62 -36.36 -15.58
N PRO A 508 -15.16 -35.14 -15.40
CA PRO A 508 -15.39 -34.20 -16.50
C PRO A 508 -14.11 -33.87 -17.25
N GLY A 509 -12.97 -33.73 -16.56
CA GLY A 509 -11.70 -33.41 -17.20
C GLY A 509 -11.23 -34.47 -18.18
N LYS A 510 -11.39 -35.76 -17.85
CA LYS A 510 -11.03 -36.87 -18.77
C LYS A 510 -11.96 -36.92 -19.98
N GLU A 511 -13.23 -36.62 -19.80
CA GLU A 511 -14.21 -36.59 -20.91
C GLU A 511 -13.92 -35.44 -21.86
N TYR A 512 -13.64 -34.26 -21.37
CA TYR A 512 -13.19 -33.12 -22.17
C TYR A 512 -11.86 -33.39 -22.88
N ALA A 513 -10.91 -34.03 -22.19
CA ALA A 513 -9.64 -34.42 -22.82
C ALA A 513 -9.84 -35.43 -23.96
N LYS A 514 -10.73 -36.41 -23.79
CA LYS A 514 -11.09 -37.36 -24.86
C LYS A 514 -11.70 -36.66 -26.07
N GLU A 515 -12.61 -35.69 -25.83
CA GLU A 515 -13.21 -34.90 -26.90
C GLU A 515 -12.14 -34.06 -27.62
N ALA A 516 -11.27 -33.36 -26.87
CA ALA A 516 -10.16 -32.60 -27.45
C ALA A 516 -9.21 -33.48 -28.26
N LYS A 517 -8.84 -34.69 -27.80
CA LYS A 517 -8.03 -35.67 -28.54
C LYS A 517 -8.69 -36.05 -29.87
N THR A 518 -10.01 -36.32 -29.86
CA THR A 518 -10.77 -36.66 -31.08
C THR A 518 -10.73 -35.51 -32.08
N LEU A 519 -10.89 -34.28 -31.64
CA LEU A 519 -10.80 -33.10 -32.52
C LEU A 519 -9.38 -32.93 -33.08
N MET A 520 -8.35 -33.14 -32.26
CA MET A 520 -6.94 -33.09 -32.69
C MET A 520 -6.61 -34.15 -33.72
N ASP A 521 -7.12 -35.39 -33.59
CA ASP A 521 -6.93 -36.47 -34.52
C ASP A 521 -7.59 -36.23 -35.92
N GLN A 522 -8.66 -35.41 -35.89
CA GLN A 522 -9.40 -35.02 -37.11
C GLN A 522 -8.84 -33.72 -37.73
N PHE A 523 -7.95 -33.03 -37.04
CA PHE A 523 -7.42 -31.76 -37.51
C PHE A 523 -6.36 -31.97 -38.60
N HIS A 524 -6.55 -31.35 -39.76
CA HIS A 524 -5.70 -31.58 -40.93
C HIS A 524 -4.33 -30.89 -40.88
N TRP A 525 -4.16 -29.86 -40.00
CA TRP A 525 -2.87 -29.22 -39.78
C TRP A 525 -2.06 -29.97 -38.72
N PRO A 526 -0.80 -30.37 -39.02
CA PRO A 526 0.10 -30.93 -38.02
C PRO A 526 0.27 -29.96 -36.86
N LEU A 527 0.04 -30.44 -35.63
CA LEU A 527 0.00 -29.61 -34.44
C LEU A 527 1.41 -29.12 -34.04
N ALA A 528 1.59 -27.79 -33.98
CA ALA A 528 2.78 -27.15 -33.47
C ALA A 528 2.68 -26.96 -31.95
N ALA A 529 1.52 -26.55 -31.46
CA ALA A 529 1.30 -26.32 -30.00
C ALA A 529 -0.17 -26.45 -29.61
N PHE A 530 -0.36 -26.76 -28.32
CA PHE A 530 -1.58 -26.50 -27.55
C PHE A 530 -1.27 -25.41 -26.55
N ILE A 531 -2.10 -24.35 -26.46
CA ILE A 531 -1.99 -23.26 -25.51
C ILE A 531 -3.23 -23.12 -24.64
N ALA A 532 -3.04 -22.93 -23.31
CA ALA A 532 -4.12 -22.77 -22.37
C ALA A 532 -3.74 -21.86 -21.21
N GLU A 533 -4.73 -21.12 -20.69
CA GLU A 533 -4.68 -20.53 -19.36
C GLU A 533 -5.06 -21.63 -18.33
N PRO A 534 -4.35 -21.81 -17.19
CA PRO A 534 -4.75 -22.79 -16.15
C PRO A 534 -6.11 -22.50 -15.51
N ILE A 535 -6.51 -21.22 -15.49
CA ILE A 535 -7.87 -20.75 -15.19
C ILE A 535 -8.25 -19.82 -16.35
N VAL A 536 -9.27 -20.20 -17.12
CA VAL A 536 -9.69 -19.42 -18.29
C VAL A 536 -10.38 -18.14 -17.86
N GLY A 537 -9.63 -17.02 -17.93
CA GLY A 537 -10.09 -15.73 -17.42
C GLY A 537 -11.33 -15.20 -18.14
N CYS A 538 -11.24 -15.03 -19.47
CA CYS A 538 -12.35 -14.53 -20.28
C CYS A 538 -13.51 -15.52 -20.42
N GLY A 539 -13.32 -16.79 -20.09
CA GLY A 539 -14.36 -17.79 -19.96
C GLY A 539 -15.24 -17.61 -18.70
N GLY A 540 -14.87 -16.68 -17.80
CA GLY A 540 -15.56 -16.43 -16.52
C GLY A 540 -14.86 -17.05 -15.32
N GLN A 541 -13.53 -16.95 -15.28
CA GLN A 541 -12.66 -17.46 -14.22
C GLN A 541 -12.82 -19.00 -14.05
N VAL A 542 -12.87 -19.75 -15.15
CA VAL A 542 -13.12 -21.19 -15.16
C VAL A 542 -11.83 -21.96 -14.92
N PRO A 543 -11.63 -22.62 -13.75
CA PRO A 543 -10.55 -23.57 -13.58
C PRO A 543 -10.74 -24.75 -14.56
N LEU A 544 -9.68 -25.18 -15.19
CA LEU A 544 -9.75 -26.38 -16.05
C LEU A 544 -10.12 -27.58 -15.20
N ALA A 545 -11.10 -28.39 -15.65
CA ALA A 545 -11.57 -29.54 -14.91
C ALA A 545 -10.44 -30.52 -14.58
N GLU A 546 -10.47 -31.09 -13.38
CA GLU A 546 -9.44 -32.00 -12.87
C GLU A 546 -9.19 -33.19 -13.83
N GLY A 547 -7.93 -33.49 -14.06
CA GLY A 547 -7.53 -34.54 -14.98
C GLY A 547 -7.41 -34.11 -16.46
N TYR A 548 -7.90 -32.92 -16.84
CA TYR A 548 -7.88 -32.48 -18.23
C TYR A 548 -6.48 -32.34 -18.80
N LEU A 549 -5.60 -31.57 -18.17
CA LEU A 549 -4.23 -31.37 -18.71
C LEU A 549 -3.36 -32.61 -18.52
N GLN A 550 -3.56 -33.41 -17.50
CA GLN A 550 -2.84 -34.69 -17.29
C GLN A 550 -3.09 -35.66 -18.42
N GLU A 551 -4.28 -35.67 -18.97
CA GLU A 551 -4.66 -36.49 -20.11
C GLU A 551 -4.27 -35.86 -21.46
N LEU A 552 -4.33 -34.56 -21.59
CA LEU A 552 -4.16 -33.87 -22.87
C LEU A 552 -2.69 -33.63 -23.24
N TYR A 553 -1.84 -33.21 -22.27
CA TYR A 553 -0.42 -32.95 -22.56
C TYR A 553 0.34 -34.12 -23.16
N PRO A 554 0.21 -35.37 -22.64
CA PRO A 554 0.81 -36.52 -23.30
C PRO A 554 0.34 -36.74 -24.74
N ALA A 555 -0.95 -36.48 -25.04
CA ALA A 555 -1.50 -36.64 -26.38
C ALA A 555 -0.97 -35.58 -27.34
N VAL A 556 -0.86 -34.32 -26.91
CA VAL A 556 -0.25 -33.23 -27.69
C VAL A 556 1.19 -33.59 -28.07
N ARG A 557 1.98 -34.02 -27.08
CA ARG A 557 3.38 -34.45 -27.32
C ARG A 557 3.51 -35.66 -28.18
N ALA A 558 2.63 -36.66 -28.03
CA ALA A 558 2.60 -37.83 -28.94
C ALA A 558 2.35 -37.47 -30.39
N GLN A 559 1.57 -36.41 -30.62
CA GLN A 559 1.39 -35.83 -31.97
C GLN A 559 2.56 -34.91 -32.38
N GLY A 560 3.58 -34.72 -31.56
CA GLY A 560 4.77 -33.91 -31.81
C GLY A 560 4.53 -32.41 -31.67
N GLY A 561 3.45 -31.99 -31.01
CA GLY A 561 3.19 -30.60 -30.60
C GLY A 561 3.77 -30.28 -29.24
N LEU A 562 3.90 -28.98 -28.89
CA LEU A 562 4.34 -28.47 -27.61
C LEU A 562 3.15 -28.02 -26.77
N CYS A 563 3.29 -28.11 -25.42
CA CYS A 563 2.32 -27.63 -24.47
C CYS A 563 2.76 -26.26 -23.93
N ILE A 564 1.91 -25.24 -24.03
CA ILE A 564 2.18 -23.87 -23.58
C ILE A 564 1.17 -23.50 -22.50
N SER A 565 1.68 -23.10 -21.33
CA SER A 565 0.86 -22.52 -20.25
C SER A 565 0.91 -21.01 -20.30
N ASP A 566 -0.25 -20.36 -20.38
CA ASP A 566 -0.35 -18.91 -20.27
C ASP A 566 -0.58 -18.51 -18.80
N GLU A 567 0.50 -18.08 -18.13
CA GLU A 567 0.53 -17.69 -16.73
C GLU A 567 0.40 -16.16 -16.52
N VAL A 568 0.05 -15.43 -17.56
CA VAL A 568 -0.05 -13.96 -17.51
C VAL A 568 -1.04 -13.48 -16.44
N GLN A 569 -2.02 -14.30 -16.07
CA GLN A 569 -2.99 -13.97 -15.03
C GLN A 569 -2.91 -14.84 -13.77
N THR A 570 -2.45 -16.07 -13.87
CA THR A 570 -2.46 -17.09 -12.81
C THR A 570 -1.13 -17.24 -12.07
N GLY A 571 -0.04 -16.84 -12.71
CA GLY A 571 1.30 -16.98 -12.15
C GLY A 571 1.63 -16.05 -10.99
N PHE A 572 2.86 -16.18 -10.50
CA PHE A 572 3.41 -15.39 -9.39
C PHE A 572 2.62 -15.54 -8.08
N GLY A 573 2.30 -16.78 -7.69
CA GLY A 573 1.66 -17.08 -6.42
C GLY A 573 0.20 -16.65 -6.27
N ARG A 574 -0.43 -16.12 -7.35
CA ARG A 574 -1.82 -15.64 -7.32
C ARG A 574 -2.83 -16.69 -6.91
N VAL A 575 -2.60 -17.94 -7.31
CA VAL A 575 -3.48 -19.07 -7.00
C VAL A 575 -3.29 -19.63 -5.57
N GLY A 576 -2.34 -19.10 -4.81
CA GLY A 576 -2.11 -19.40 -3.41
C GLY A 576 -1.27 -20.65 -3.17
N ASP A 577 -1.81 -21.83 -3.41
CA ASP A 577 -1.13 -23.10 -3.12
C ASP A 577 0.13 -23.33 -3.96
N HIS A 578 0.21 -22.74 -5.15
CA HIS A 578 1.28 -22.89 -6.11
C HIS A 578 1.80 -21.52 -6.61
N PHE A 579 3.06 -21.48 -7.02
CA PHE A 579 3.62 -20.26 -7.62
C PHE A 579 3.15 -20.07 -9.06
N TRP A 580 2.95 -21.18 -9.80
CA TRP A 580 2.41 -21.21 -11.15
C TRP A 580 1.07 -21.94 -11.20
N GLY A 581 0.15 -21.47 -12.05
CA GLY A 581 -1.16 -22.06 -12.18
C GLY A 581 -1.14 -23.49 -12.74
N PHE A 582 -0.20 -23.83 -13.65
CA PHE A 582 -0.09 -25.17 -14.20
C PHE A 582 0.24 -26.24 -13.15
N GLU A 583 0.88 -25.86 -12.05
CA GLU A 583 1.23 -26.77 -10.96
C GLU A 583 -0.02 -27.33 -10.25
N GLN A 584 -1.13 -26.57 -10.24
CA GLN A 584 -2.43 -27.05 -9.70
C GLN A 584 -2.95 -28.28 -10.45
N HIS A 585 -2.54 -28.45 -11.72
CA HIS A 585 -2.95 -29.57 -12.57
C HIS A 585 -1.94 -30.71 -12.56
N GLY A 586 -0.86 -30.63 -11.77
CA GLY A 586 0.16 -31.67 -11.71
C GLY A 586 0.90 -31.95 -13.03
N VAL A 587 1.05 -30.94 -13.86
CA VAL A 587 1.71 -31.04 -15.18
C VAL A 587 2.85 -30.02 -15.31
N VAL A 588 3.78 -30.29 -16.21
CA VAL A 588 4.83 -29.34 -16.60
C VAL A 588 4.70 -29.05 -18.09
N PRO A 589 4.47 -27.81 -18.52
CA PRO A 589 4.44 -27.43 -19.92
C PRO A 589 5.85 -27.40 -20.54
N ASP A 590 5.94 -27.29 -21.88
CA ASP A 590 7.20 -27.11 -22.59
C ASP A 590 7.61 -25.65 -22.67
N MET A 591 6.61 -24.74 -22.59
CA MET A 591 6.81 -23.29 -22.54
C MET A 591 5.78 -22.64 -21.60
N VAL A 592 6.17 -21.52 -21.01
CA VAL A 592 5.31 -20.69 -20.12
C VAL A 592 5.38 -19.25 -20.57
N ILE A 593 4.22 -18.62 -20.72
CA ILE A 593 4.07 -17.21 -21.06
C ILE A 593 3.84 -16.41 -19.78
N LEU A 594 4.63 -15.34 -19.60
CA LEU A 594 4.59 -14.44 -18.46
C LEU A 594 4.29 -13.00 -18.88
N GLY A 595 3.68 -12.23 -17.97
CA GLY A 595 3.38 -10.82 -18.19
C GLY A 595 2.94 -10.14 -16.90
N LYS A 596 2.00 -9.23 -16.95
CA LYS A 596 1.36 -8.43 -15.88
C LYS A 596 2.07 -8.41 -14.51
N PRO A 597 2.07 -9.51 -13.71
CA PRO A 597 2.66 -9.56 -12.37
C PRO A 597 4.14 -9.19 -12.34
N MET A 598 4.90 -9.59 -13.37
CA MET A 598 6.35 -9.41 -13.41
C MET A 598 6.81 -7.98 -13.12
N GLY A 599 6.08 -7.00 -13.63
CA GLY A 599 6.46 -5.60 -13.63
C GLY A 599 5.71 -4.74 -12.62
N ASN A 600 4.71 -5.28 -11.91
CA ASN A 600 3.87 -4.50 -11.00
C ASN A 600 3.35 -3.18 -11.62
N GLY A 601 2.93 -3.23 -12.89
CA GLY A 601 2.51 -2.05 -13.67
C GLY A 601 3.55 -1.56 -14.69
N HIS A 602 4.83 -1.91 -14.53
CA HIS A 602 5.85 -1.64 -15.54
C HIS A 602 5.73 -2.64 -16.71
N PRO A 603 5.88 -2.20 -17.98
CA PRO A 603 5.74 -3.07 -19.15
C PRO A 603 6.79 -4.18 -19.19
N MET A 604 6.39 -5.42 -18.94
CA MET A 604 7.25 -6.60 -18.94
C MET A 604 6.49 -7.85 -19.42
N GLY A 605 7.22 -8.79 -20.00
CA GLY A 605 6.79 -10.13 -20.33
C GLY A 605 7.97 -11.04 -20.53
N ALA A 606 7.73 -12.34 -20.54
CA ALA A 606 8.78 -13.33 -20.85
C ALA A 606 8.17 -14.63 -21.39
N VAL A 607 8.99 -15.41 -22.09
CA VAL A 607 8.75 -16.81 -22.38
C VAL A 607 9.81 -17.61 -21.65
N VAL A 608 9.37 -18.54 -20.80
CA VAL A 608 10.24 -19.56 -20.19
C VAL A 608 10.03 -20.85 -20.93
N CYS A 609 11.09 -21.58 -21.25
CA CYS A 609 11.01 -22.81 -22.03
C CYS A 609 12.08 -23.83 -21.66
N THR A 610 11.93 -25.03 -22.20
CA THR A 610 12.95 -26.07 -22.10
C THR A 610 14.19 -25.70 -22.92
N GLN A 611 15.34 -26.26 -22.58
CA GLN A 611 16.59 -26.06 -23.31
C GLN A 611 16.46 -26.47 -24.77
N GLU A 612 15.78 -27.58 -25.07
CA GLU A 612 15.60 -28.11 -26.44
C GLU A 612 14.85 -27.13 -27.33
N VAL A 613 13.80 -26.48 -26.80
CA VAL A 613 13.04 -25.46 -27.54
C VAL A 613 13.92 -24.24 -27.81
N ALA A 614 14.69 -23.79 -26.82
CA ALA A 614 15.60 -22.66 -26.97
C ALA A 614 16.69 -22.95 -28.02
N GLU A 615 17.38 -24.11 -27.95
CA GLU A 615 18.41 -24.51 -28.90
C GLU A 615 17.89 -24.65 -30.33
N SER A 616 16.64 -25.07 -30.52
CA SER A 616 16.00 -25.10 -31.85
C SER A 616 15.78 -23.69 -32.37
N PHE A 617 15.42 -22.75 -31.53
CA PHE A 617 15.19 -21.36 -31.89
C PHE A 617 16.48 -20.61 -32.20
N GLU A 618 17.58 -20.92 -31.49
CA GLU A 618 18.93 -20.38 -31.73
C GLU A 618 19.50 -20.70 -33.10
N LYS A 619 19.07 -21.79 -33.72
CA LYS A 619 19.48 -22.17 -35.09
C LYS A 619 18.84 -21.31 -36.17
N GLY A 620 17.88 -20.47 -35.83
CA GLY A 620 17.18 -19.55 -36.72
C GLY A 620 17.82 -18.18 -36.84
N VAL A 621 16.98 -17.20 -37.18
CA VAL A 621 17.38 -15.79 -37.24
C VAL A 621 17.54 -15.25 -35.81
N GLU A 622 18.53 -14.36 -35.61
CA GLU A 622 18.77 -13.66 -34.33
C GLU A 622 17.47 -13.15 -33.74
N PHE A 623 17.31 -13.37 -32.43
CA PHE A 623 16.25 -12.74 -31.63
C PHE A 623 16.77 -11.46 -31.00
N PHE A 624 16.05 -10.37 -31.21
CA PHE A 624 16.32 -9.08 -30.57
C PHE A 624 15.02 -8.39 -30.14
N SER A 625 15.02 -7.86 -28.93
CA SER A 625 13.98 -6.98 -28.43
C SER A 625 14.62 -5.71 -27.89
N SER A 626 14.15 -4.54 -28.36
CA SER A 626 14.70 -3.24 -27.91
C SER A 626 14.49 -2.99 -26.41
N PHE A 627 13.41 -3.52 -25.83
CA PHE A 627 13.01 -3.25 -24.47
C PHE A 627 12.98 -4.48 -23.56
N GLY A 628 12.86 -5.68 -24.12
CA GLY A 628 12.86 -6.92 -23.33
C GLY A 628 14.17 -7.10 -22.58
N GLY A 629 14.11 -7.29 -21.25
CA GLY A 629 15.27 -7.51 -20.42
C GLY A 629 16.14 -6.28 -20.16
N ASN A 630 15.68 -5.04 -20.41
CA ASN A 630 16.44 -3.83 -20.09
C ASN A 630 16.72 -3.72 -18.58
N PRO A 631 17.78 -2.97 -18.18
CA PRO A 631 18.20 -2.90 -16.78
C PRO A 631 17.10 -2.45 -15.80
N VAL A 632 16.26 -1.48 -16.18
CA VAL A 632 15.16 -0.99 -15.32
C VAL A 632 14.11 -2.07 -15.11
N SER A 633 13.71 -2.76 -16.18
CA SER A 633 12.78 -3.89 -16.11
C SER A 633 13.33 -5.02 -15.22
N CYS A 634 14.64 -5.35 -15.36
CA CYS A 634 15.26 -6.37 -14.51
C CYS A 634 15.30 -5.97 -13.03
N ALA A 635 15.64 -4.73 -12.72
CA ALA A 635 15.65 -4.22 -11.34
C ALA A 635 14.24 -4.25 -10.72
N ILE A 636 13.23 -3.84 -11.48
CA ILE A 636 11.82 -3.90 -11.06
C ILE A 636 11.38 -5.35 -10.85
N GLY A 637 11.67 -6.25 -11.80
CA GLY A 637 11.31 -7.67 -11.68
C GLY A 637 11.96 -8.37 -10.49
N LEU A 638 13.23 -8.06 -10.18
CA LEU A 638 13.90 -8.52 -8.96
C LEU A 638 13.20 -8.01 -7.71
N ALA A 639 12.86 -6.71 -7.67
CA ALA A 639 12.16 -6.12 -6.54
C ALA A 639 10.77 -6.74 -6.32
N VAL A 640 10.04 -7.07 -7.38
CA VAL A 640 8.75 -7.77 -7.28
C VAL A 640 8.93 -9.15 -6.64
N LEU A 641 9.91 -9.94 -7.10
CA LEU A 641 10.19 -11.26 -6.50
C LEU A 641 10.63 -11.14 -5.04
N ASP A 642 11.45 -10.14 -4.70
CA ASP A 642 11.85 -9.87 -3.31
C ASP A 642 10.65 -9.56 -2.43
N VAL A 643 9.75 -8.68 -2.86
CA VAL A 643 8.55 -8.33 -2.10
C VAL A 643 7.64 -9.55 -1.91
N MET A 644 7.47 -10.35 -2.96
CA MET A 644 6.69 -11.61 -2.88
C MET A 644 7.19 -12.53 -1.76
N GLU A 645 8.52 -12.65 -1.62
CA GLU A 645 9.15 -13.48 -0.60
C GLU A 645 9.10 -12.84 0.79
N GLU A 646 9.53 -11.58 0.90
CA GLU A 646 9.67 -10.87 2.18
C GLU A 646 8.33 -10.63 2.89
N GLU A 647 7.28 -10.36 2.13
CA GLU A 647 5.94 -10.14 2.66
C GLU A 647 5.06 -11.40 2.67
N GLY A 648 5.56 -12.54 2.18
CA GLY A 648 4.84 -13.82 2.17
C GLY A 648 3.56 -13.77 1.33
N LEU A 649 3.57 -13.06 0.18
CA LEU A 649 2.36 -12.73 -0.55
C LEU A 649 1.67 -13.93 -1.20
N GLN A 650 2.40 -15.01 -1.52
CA GLN A 650 1.79 -16.27 -1.98
C GLN A 650 0.95 -16.92 -0.87
N GLU A 651 1.48 -17.01 0.36
CA GLU A 651 0.72 -17.53 1.50
C GLU A 651 -0.47 -16.62 1.85
N ASN A 652 -0.28 -15.29 1.75
CA ASN A 652 -1.39 -14.35 1.89
C ASN A 652 -2.50 -14.61 0.85
N ALA A 653 -2.13 -14.85 -0.41
CA ALA A 653 -3.10 -15.17 -1.47
C ALA A 653 -3.88 -16.46 -1.15
N LYS A 654 -3.22 -17.47 -0.58
CA LYS A 654 -3.87 -18.71 -0.12
C LYS A 654 -4.83 -18.45 1.03
N VAL A 655 -4.35 -17.84 2.11
CA VAL A 655 -5.13 -17.64 3.36
C VAL A 655 -6.30 -16.68 3.13
N VAL A 656 -6.04 -15.53 2.51
CA VAL A 656 -7.08 -14.54 2.23
C VAL A 656 -8.02 -15.01 1.13
N GLY A 657 -7.50 -15.66 0.09
CA GLY A 657 -8.31 -16.20 -1.00
C GLY A 657 -9.30 -17.26 -0.54
N ASN A 658 -8.85 -18.21 0.30
CA ASN A 658 -9.74 -19.22 0.90
C ASN A 658 -10.81 -18.58 1.79
N TYR A 659 -10.44 -17.60 2.60
CA TYR A 659 -11.40 -16.84 3.41
C TYR A 659 -12.42 -16.10 2.52
N TYR A 660 -11.95 -15.40 1.50
CA TYR A 660 -12.78 -14.63 0.57
C TYR A 660 -13.77 -15.54 -0.18
N LYS A 661 -13.29 -16.68 -0.67
CA LYS A 661 -14.13 -17.70 -1.32
C LYS A 661 -15.18 -18.23 -0.38
N SER A 662 -14.83 -18.52 0.89
CA SER A 662 -15.79 -19.01 1.89
C SER A 662 -16.91 -18.02 2.18
N LEU A 663 -16.62 -16.71 2.20
CA LEU A 663 -17.64 -15.67 2.35
C LEU A 663 -18.62 -15.65 1.16
N PHE A 664 -18.13 -15.76 -0.08
CA PHE A 664 -18.99 -15.85 -1.25
C PHE A 664 -19.81 -17.13 -1.29
N GLU A 665 -19.27 -18.27 -0.82
CA GLU A 665 -20.05 -19.51 -0.69
C GLU A 665 -21.16 -19.39 0.36
N GLN A 666 -20.98 -18.62 1.42
CA GLN A 666 -22.04 -18.31 2.39
C GLN A 666 -23.13 -17.45 1.73
N LEU A 667 -22.77 -16.42 0.96
CA LEU A 667 -23.72 -15.63 0.19
C LEU A 667 -24.53 -16.49 -0.81
N LYS A 668 -23.86 -17.41 -1.51
CA LYS A 668 -24.50 -18.35 -2.44
C LYS A 668 -25.59 -19.19 -1.77
N GLN A 669 -25.41 -19.57 -0.50
CA GLN A 669 -26.43 -20.30 0.26
C GLN A 669 -27.67 -19.44 0.57
N GLN A 670 -27.51 -18.13 0.64
CA GLN A 670 -28.58 -17.19 0.99
C GLN A 670 -29.27 -16.63 -0.26
N TYR A 671 -28.54 -16.43 -1.35
CA TYR A 671 -29.03 -15.75 -2.57
C TYR A 671 -29.02 -16.68 -3.79
N ALA A 672 -30.15 -17.11 -4.24
CA ALA A 672 -30.32 -18.04 -5.37
C ALA A 672 -29.84 -17.47 -6.74
N CYS A 673 -29.52 -16.19 -6.81
CA CYS A 673 -28.93 -15.55 -7.98
C CYS A 673 -27.43 -15.78 -8.10
N ILE A 674 -26.75 -16.35 -7.08
CA ILE A 674 -25.35 -16.77 -7.14
C ILE A 674 -25.33 -18.25 -7.52
N GLY A 675 -24.94 -18.54 -8.76
CA GLY A 675 -24.94 -19.90 -9.30
C GLY A 675 -23.70 -20.70 -8.94
N ASP A 676 -22.53 -20.05 -8.98
CA ASP A 676 -21.25 -20.70 -8.70
C ASP A 676 -20.21 -19.72 -8.11
N VAL A 677 -19.31 -20.25 -7.29
CA VAL A 677 -18.12 -19.54 -6.77
C VAL A 677 -16.90 -20.38 -7.07
N ARG A 678 -16.03 -19.91 -7.95
CA ARG A 678 -14.91 -20.69 -8.45
C ARG A 678 -13.58 -19.93 -8.48
N GLY A 679 -12.50 -20.66 -8.72
CA GLY A 679 -11.13 -20.12 -8.72
C GLY A 679 -10.33 -20.54 -7.48
N SER A 680 -9.10 -20.04 -7.38
CA SER A 680 -8.15 -20.35 -6.29
C SER A 680 -7.36 -19.12 -5.89
N GLY A 681 -6.95 -19.07 -4.63
CA GLY A 681 -6.22 -17.94 -4.08
C GLY A 681 -6.98 -16.63 -4.30
N LEU A 682 -6.26 -15.60 -4.71
CA LEU A 682 -6.85 -14.30 -5.06
C LEU A 682 -7.17 -14.18 -6.58
N PHE A 683 -7.74 -15.25 -7.14
CA PHE A 683 -8.26 -15.33 -8.51
C PHE A 683 -9.63 -16.00 -8.47
N LEU A 684 -10.69 -15.24 -8.19
CA LEU A 684 -12.03 -15.77 -7.97
C LEU A 684 -13.04 -15.21 -8.96
N GLY A 685 -14.06 -16.02 -9.25
CA GLY A 685 -15.23 -15.65 -10.04
C GLY A 685 -16.50 -16.01 -9.30
N VAL A 686 -17.48 -15.08 -9.27
CA VAL A 686 -18.82 -15.28 -8.72
C VAL A 686 -19.81 -15.20 -9.88
N ASP A 687 -20.39 -16.34 -10.24
CA ASP A 687 -21.27 -16.45 -11.39
C ASP A 687 -22.70 -16.09 -11.03
N LEU A 688 -23.24 -15.08 -11.69
CA LEU A 688 -24.59 -14.60 -11.45
C LEU A 688 -25.56 -15.20 -12.46
N VAL A 689 -26.63 -15.76 -11.97
CA VAL A 689 -27.62 -16.51 -12.73
C VAL A 689 -29.05 -16.05 -12.41
N LYS A 690 -29.97 -16.36 -13.31
CA LYS A 690 -31.38 -16.23 -12.98
C LYS A 690 -31.71 -17.21 -11.85
N PRO A 691 -32.44 -16.79 -10.80
CA PRO A 691 -32.70 -17.62 -9.62
C PRO A 691 -33.22 -19.01 -9.96
N GLY A 692 -32.60 -20.03 -9.36
CA GLY A 692 -33.02 -21.44 -9.56
C GLY A 692 -32.58 -22.07 -10.89
N THR A 693 -31.78 -21.38 -11.68
CA THR A 693 -31.26 -21.87 -12.99
C THR A 693 -29.74 -21.76 -13.08
N LYS A 694 -29.17 -22.26 -14.17
CA LYS A 694 -27.79 -21.96 -14.56
C LYS A 694 -27.70 -20.90 -15.68
N GLU A 695 -28.82 -20.26 -16.01
CA GLU A 695 -28.82 -19.22 -17.05
C GLU A 695 -28.17 -17.95 -16.55
N GLU A 696 -27.22 -17.47 -17.29
CA GLU A 696 -26.41 -16.29 -16.98
C GLU A 696 -27.22 -15.00 -16.89
N ASP A 697 -27.00 -14.20 -15.84
CA ASP A 697 -27.65 -12.89 -15.67
C ASP A 697 -26.67 -11.74 -15.83
N GLN A 698 -26.44 -11.35 -17.07
CA GLN A 698 -25.60 -10.20 -17.43
C GLN A 698 -26.10 -8.88 -16.80
N LYS A 699 -27.42 -8.69 -16.74
CA LYS A 699 -28.00 -7.44 -16.24
C LYS A 699 -27.72 -7.26 -14.77
N LEU A 700 -27.90 -8.33 -14.00
CA LEU A 700 -27.61 -8.35 -12.57
C LEU A 700 -26.11 -8.13 -12.31
N ALA A 701 -25.23 -8.83 -13.02
CA ALA A 701 -23.79 -8.67 -12.88
C ALA A 701 -23.32 -7.25 -13.17
N LYS A 702 -23.80 -6.66 -14.26
CA LYS A 702 -23.51 -5.27 -14.61
C LYS A 702 -24.03 -4.29 -13.57
N TRP A 703 -25.20 -4.55 -13.02
CA TRP A 703 -25.79 -3.70 -11.99
C TRP A 703 -25.00 -3.78 -10.69
N ILE A 704 -24.70 -4.98 -10.17
CA ILE A 704 -23.89 -5.18 -8.95
C ILE A 704 -22.50 -4.53 -9.11
N LYS A 705 -21.82 -4.73 -10.24
CA LYS A 705 -20.53 -4.09 -10.52
C LYS A 705 -20.59 -2.56 -10.35
N ASN A 706 -21.63 -1.92 -10.88
CA ASN A 706 -21.78 -0.47 -10.77
C ASN A 706 -22.22 -0.03 -9.36
N GLN A 707 -23.03 -0.82 -8.66
CA GLN A 707 -23.38 -0.55 -7.26
C GLN A 707 -22.17 -0.62 -6.33
N LEU A 708 -21.29 -1.61 -6.50
CA LEU A 708 -20.03 -1.70 -5.76
C LEU A 708 -19.13 -0.51 -6.05
N ARG A 709 -19.07 -0.05 -7.31
CA ARG A 709 -18.32 1.17 -7.66
C ARG A 709 -18.89 2.39 -6.93
N GLU A 710 -20.22 2.54 -6.80
CA GLU A 710 -20.82 3.65 -6.03
C GLU A 710 -20.51 3.55 -4.52
N ARG A 711 -20.15 2.36 -4.03
CA ARG A 711 -19.67 2.09 -2.67
C ARG A 711 -18.16 2.04 -2.57
N PHE A 712 -17.45 2.64 -3.54
CA PHE A 712 -16.01 2.75 -3.62
C PHE A 712 -15.24 1.41 -3.63
N ILE A 713 -15.84 0.38 -4.22
CA ILE A 713 -15.21 -0.93 -4.43
C ILE A 713 -15.13 -1.20 -5.93
N LEU A 714 -13.91 -1.48 -6.41
CA LEU A 714 -13.67 -1.81 -7.81
C LEU A 714 -13.69 -3.31 -8.00
N ILE A 715 -14.65 -3.78 -8.78
CA ILE A 715 -14.76 -5.15 -9.28
C ILE A 715 -15.09 -5.09 -10.77
N SER A 716 -14.92 -6.18 -11.51
CA SER A 716 -15.28 -6.21 -12.93
C SER A 716 -16.10 -7.46 -13.26
N THR A 717 -16.56 -7.56 -14.49
CA THR A 717 -17.27 -8.71 -15.03
C THR A 717 -16.44 -9.42 -16.08
N ASP A 718 -16.70 -10.71 -16.28
CA ASP A 718 -16.13 -11.57 -17.30
C ASP A 718 -17.10 -12.69 -17.69
N GLY A 719 -16.65 -13.61 -18.54
CA GLY A 719 -17.46 -14.69 -19.06
C GLY A 719 -18.12 -14.36 -20.39
N PRO A 720 -18.63 -15.37 -21.11
CA PRO A 720 -19.21 -15.22 -22.46
C PRO A 720 -20.34 -14.18 -22.54
N LYS A 721 -21.08 -14.00 -21.44
CA LYS A 721 -22.19 -13.02 -21.32
C LYS A 721 -21.93 -11.96 -20.25
N ASP A 722 -20.66 -11.73 -19.83
CA ASP A 722 -20.34 -10.78 -18.77
C ASP A 722 -21.14 -10.97 -17.46
N SER A 723 -21.47 -12.22 -17.11
CA SER A 723 -22.29 -12.57 -15.94
C SER A 723 -21.47 -12.90 -14.69
N VAL A 724 -20.17 -13.07 -14.83
CA VAL A 724 -19.28 -13.48 -13.73
C VAL A 724 -18.60 -12.26 -13.15
N LEU A 725 -18.86 -11.97 -11.89
CA LEU A 725 -18.07 -10.99 -11.16
C LEU A 725 -16.66 -11.55 -10.94
N LYS A 726 -15.65 -10.84 -11.43
CA LYS A 726 -14.25 -11.25 -11.27
C LYS A 726 -13.55 -10.42 -10.21
N THR A 727 -12.87 -11.11 -9.31
CA THR A 727 -12.03 -10.48 -8.30
C THR A 727 -10.62 -11.05 -8.35
N LYS A 728 -9.66 -10.18 -8.61
CA LYS A 728 -8.22 -10.46 -8.74
C LYS A 728 -7.41 -9.31 -8.15
N PRO A 729 -7.58 -8.97 -6.85
CA PRO A 729 -6.94 -7.82 -6.23
C PRO A 729 -5.40 -7.94 -6.22
N PRO A 730 -4.65 -6.87 -5.91
CA PRO A 730 -3.26 -6.98 -5.51
C PRO A 730 -3.08 -7.99 -4.37
N LEU A 731 -1.97 -8.72 -4.35
CA LEU A 731 -1.77 -9.82 -3.37
C LEU A 731 -1.62 -9.36 -1.92
N ILE A 732 -1.46 -8.08 -1.70
CA ILE A 732 -1.47 -7.45 -0.36
C ILE A 732 -2.87 -7.31 0.24
N PHE A 733 -3.92 -7.69 -0.50
CA PHE A 733 -5.31 -7.67 -0.06
C PHE A 733 -5.48 -8.42 1.27
N THR A 734 -6.29 -7.90 2.19
CA THR A 734 -6.45 -8.46 3.53
C THR A 734 -7.81 -9.14 3.72
N LYS A 735 -7.97 -9.87 4.84
CA LYS A 735 -9.27 -10.45 5.22
C LYS A 735 -10.34 -9.39 5.44
N GLU A 736 -9.97 -8.25 6.01
CA GLU A 736 -10.86 -7.11 6.23
C GLU A 736 -11.34 -6.52 4.89
N ASN A 737 -10.44 -6.44 3.90
CA ASN A 737 -10.82 -6.00 2.56
C ASN A 737 -11.78 -7.00 1.89
N ALA A 738 -11.52 -8.31 2.03
CA ALA A 738 -12.39 -9.36 1.51
C ALA A 738 -13.79 -9.31 2.16
N LEU A 739 -13.84 -9.14 3.48
CA LEU A 739 -15.08 -8.98 4.24
C LEU A 739 -15.85 -7.74 3.77
N GLN A 740 -15.19 -6.59 3.64
CA GLN A 740 -15.80 -5.35 3.15
C GLN A 740 -16.48 -5.53 1.80
N VAL A 741 -15.83 -6.21 0.84
CA VAL A 741 -16.42 -6.46 -0.49
C VAL A 741 -17.68 -7.31 -0.37
N VAL A 742 -17.65 -8.36 0.44
CA VAL A 742 -18.76 -9.29 0.56
C VAL A 742 -19.93 -8.68 1.31
N GLU A 743 -19.68 -7.94 2.39
CA GLU A 743 -20.72 -7.22 3.14
C GLU A 743 -21.43 -6.18 2.26
N GLU A 744 -20.69 -5.42 1.44
CA GLU A 744 -21.31 -4.47 0.53
C GLU A 744 -22.11 -5.17 -0.59
N MET A 745 -21.60 -6.32 -1.08
CA MET A 745 -22.36 -7.13 -2.03
C MET A 745 -23.65 -7.69 -1.39
N GLU A 746 -23.59 -8.15 -0.15
CA GLU A 746 -24.75 -8.62 0.59
C GLU A 746 -25.81 -7.51 0.76
N ARG A 747 -25.38 -6.30 1.16
CA ARG A 747 -26.28 -5.13 1.24
C ARG A 747 -26.97 -4.84 -0.09
N ILE A 748 -26.21 -4.88 -1.19
CA ILE A 748 -26.74 -4.68 -2.55
C ILE A 748 -27.80 -5.75 -2.90
N LEU A 749 -27.52 -7.02 -2.60
CA LEU A 749 -28.45 -8.12 -2.86
C LEU A 749 -29.71 -8.03 -1.99
N TYR A 750 -29.54 -7.67 -0.72
CA TYR A 750 -30.67 -7.45 0.19
C TYR A 750 -31.58 -6.28 -0.25
N GLU A 751 -31.00 -5.19 -0.74
CA GLU A 751 -31.75 -4.05 -1.31
C GLU A 751 -32.52 -4.44 -2.58
N LEU A 752 -32.01 -5.41 -3.36
CA LEU A 752 -32.65 -5.89 -4.59
C LEU A 752 -33.88 -6.74 -4.30
N GLU A 753 -33.90 -7.51 -3.19
CA GLU A 753 -35.03 -8.40 -2.82
C GLU A 753 -36.19 -7.65 -2.15
N ARG A 754 -36.01 -6.40 -1.79
CA ARG A 754 -37.05 -5.50 -1.24
C ARG A 754 -37.72 -4.67 -2.34
#